data_37e1366d9cc37c910fc0a7d4841c3c6f
#
_entry.id   37e1366d9cc37c910fc0a7d4841c3c6f
#
_cell.length_a   1.000
_cell.length_b   1.000
_cell.length_c   1.000
_cell.angle_alpha   90.00
_cell.angle_beta   90.00
_cell.angle_gamma   90.00
#
_symmetry.space_group_name_H-M   'P 1'
#
loop_
_entity.id
_entity.type
_entity.pdbx_description
1 polymer ?
#
loop_
_entity_poly.entity_id
_entity_poly.type
_entity_poly.pdbx_seq_one_letter_code
_entity_poly.pdbx_strand_id
1 'polypeptide(L)'
;MKKLFLLCSIFLLFNLSFATKITEKEAYTVALTFINSKIETSPTLQLAEVRTSGNDIIFYRFQIEKKGFIIVSGSNKTSPILAYSLEYNFNENPALNYLFDRFEKEIVAIEKRNIPAPSWIANQWESLLTNSFTRPSNEFVKPLLTTTWNQNRFYNTYCPWDVYAGPYYDYRVPNGCVALSMAMIMNYYQYPISGTGGVSYTPPGYPRQTVQFGQFTYNYDAMYDEPYDYANEISKLAYHCGVAVKMHYDHTGSGATEVEARQQFINIFKYYAGASLQGPGMYDNWGAELKGQLDKRYPLFYTAATSTSGHAFVIDGYDEDTLFHVNWGWGGDANGYFHITNLDPFGTGDGFNNYENAIFNLYPRENFPAHCSGHKRMTASFGTITNGSANQFYAANSDCSWMVAVKDATDYIFEFSRLDTEENEDFITIYNGPTISSGIARRFSGNVIPEAISVSDVDSVLVTFTSNTTTEKRGFVLRYRTVLNSPCCSGTVTKTSPEGTISDNSGDEEYSNEATCTWLIQPNYAGSISCTFLDFDLKSGDFVDIYNNTYNPAILVDRFDRLNVPQGWKTYNFSKMKVVFVGDNWQNGNGFTLKWSAELVGINDICNIKEFNVYPNPATEFIWVEFTADQFTPVTCSISDCTGKILLSKTLVPKEKNKEKIELPKLAKGIYFIKLQNVSGNIIRKLILN
;
A
#
# COMPACT_ATOMS: atom_id res chain seq x y z
N MET A 1 -68.82 -11.99 65.23
CA MET A 1 -68.44 -11.70 63.84
C MET A 1 -67.02 -11.17 63.86
N LYS A 2 -66.05 -12.05 63.62
CA LYS A 2 -64.64 -11.73 63.65
C LYS A 2 -64.20 -11.36 62.16
N LYS A 3 -63.75 -10.11 61.93
CA LYS A 3 -63.15 -9.72 60.68
C LYS A 3 -61.67 -10.07 60.73
N LEU A 4 -61.28 -10.93 59.78
CA LEU A 4 -59.93 -11.34 59.52
C LEU A 4 -59.25 -10.30 58.60
N PHE A 5 -58.28 -9.58 59.11
CA PHE A 5 -57.40 -8.70 58.25
C PHE A 5 -56.29 -9.54 57.66
N LEU A 6 -56.32 -9.70 56.35
CA LEU A 6 -55.26 -10.33 55.58
C LEU A 6 -54.24 -9.24 55.22
N LEU A 7 -53.08 -9.26 55.88
CA LEU A 7 -51.91 -8.42 55.52
C LEU A 7 -51.21 -9.06 54.34
N CYS A 8 -51.41 -8.50 53.18
CA CYS A 8 -50.54 -8.79 51.99
C CYS A 8 -49.22 -8.09 52.17
N SER A 9 -48.19 -8.81 52.60
CA SER A 9 -46.82 -8.35 52.58
C SER A 9 -46.29 -8.44 51.13
N ILE A 10 -46.26 -7.32 50.43
CA ILE A 10 -45.56 -7.23 49.20
C ILE A 10 -44.06 -7.21 49.53
N PHE A 11 -43.40 -8.36 49.38
CA PHE A 11 -41.94 -8.42 49.30
C PHE A 11 -41.51 -7.78 47.97
N LEU A 12 -41.12 -6.51 48.02
CA LEU A 12 -40.28 -5.91 47.01
C LEU A 12 -38.91 -6.59 47.10
N LEU A 13 -38.70 -7.61 46.28
CA LEU A 13 -37.38 -8.11 45.99
C LEU A 13 -36.63 -6.98 45.24
N PHE A 14 -35.97 -6.12 45.99
CA PHE A 14 -34.84 -5.38 45.45
C PHE A 14 -33.77 -6.43 45.06
N ASN A 15 -33.71 -6.81 43.83
CA ASN A 15 -32.51 -7.43 43.29
C ASN A 15 -31.37 -6.40 43.40
N LEU A 16 -30.70 -6.38 44.56
CA LEU A 16 -29.37 -5.82 44.69
C LEU A 16 -28.48 -6.68 43.77
N SER A 17 -28.32 -6.25 42.53
CA SER A 17 -27.30 -6.81 41.66
C SER A 17 -25.96 -6.48 42.30
N PHE A 18 -25.47 -7.37 43.13
CA PHE A 18 -24.08 -7.31 43.57
C PHE A 18 -23.25 -7.50 42.32
N ALA A 19 -22.28 -6.62 42.12
CA ALA A 19 -21.25 -6.78 41.09
C ALA A 19 -20.56 -8.12 41.32
N THR A 20 -20.92 -9.10 40.52
CA THR A 20 -20.31 -10.44 40.56
C THR A 20 -19.27 -10.49 39.43
N LYS A 21 -18.08 -10.93 39.79
CA LYS A 21 -17.05 -11.25 38.77
C LYS A 21 -17.64 -12.31 37.86
N ILE A 22 -17.50 -12.10 36.57
CA ILE A 22 -17.97 -13.05 35.57
C ILE A 22 -17.16 -14.35 35.69
N THR A 23 -17.86 -15.47 35.76
CA THR A 23 -17.26 -16.80 35.78
C THR A 23 -16.91 -17.24 34.33
N GLU A 24 -15.97 -18.16 34.17
CA GLU A 24 -15.65 -18.76 32.90
C GLU A 24 -16.89 -19.32 32.18
N LYS A 25 -17.79 -19.97 32.89
CA LYS A 25 -19.02 -20.52 32.34
C LYS A 25 -19.96 -19.44 31.82
N GLU A 26 -20.09 -18.34 32.52
CA GLU A 26 -20.90 -17.19 32.09
C GLU A 26 -20.26 -16.54 30.85
N ALA A 27 -18.93 -16.32 30.86
CA ALA A 27 -18.20 -15.79 29.73
C ALA A 27 -18.33 -16.68 28.48
N TYR A 28 -18.25 -18.01 28.66
CA TYR A 28 -18.49 -18.97 27.59
C TYR A 28 -19.91 -18.87 27.01
N THR A 29 -20.92 -18.76 27.88
CA THR A 29 -22.33 -18.63 27.47
C THR A 29 -22.54 -17.35 26.69
N VAL A 30 -22.01 -16.23 27.16
CA VAL A 30 -22.06 -14.92 26.50
C VAL A 30 -21.37 -14.99 25.11
N ALA A 31 -20.16 -15.56 25.07
CA ALA A 31 -19.42 -15.72 23.81
C ALA A 31 -20.21 -16.55 22.80
N LEU A 32 -20.74 -17.69 23.21
CA LEU A 32 -21.47 -18.59 22.31
C LEU A 32 -22.76 -17.95 21.79
N THR A 33 -23.54 -17.31 22.70
CA THR A 33 -24.77 -16.62 22.31
C THR A 33 -24.49 -15.50 21.29
N PHE A 34 -23.46 -14.72 21.57
CA PHE A 34 -23.09 -13.63 20.65
C PHE A 34 -22.66 -14.16 19.28
N ILE A 35 -21.76 -15.16 19.24
CA ILE A 35 -21.29 -15.71 17.94
C ILE A 35 -22.44 -16.38 17.18
N ASN A 36 -23.34 -17.10 17.86
CA ASN A 36 -24.52 -17.69 17.22
C ASN A 36 -25.48 -16.63 16.62
N SER A 37 -25.45 -15.40 17.11
CA SER A 37 -26.21 -14.30 16.48
C SER A 37 -25.58 -13.79 15.18
N LYS A 38 -24.31 -14.07 14.95
CA LYS A 38 -23.55 -13.60 13.78
C LYS A 38 -23.43 -14.65 12.67
N ILE A 39 -23.54 -15.94 12.99
CA ILE A 39 -23.38 -17.06 12.03
C ILE A 39 -24.52 -18.07 12.19
N GLU A 40 -24.86 -18.77 11.10
CA GLU A 40 -25.96 -19.75 11.09
C GLU A 40 -25.62 -21.08 11.79
N THR A 41 -24.33 -21.43 11.87
CA THR A 41 -23.87 -22.68 12.47
C THR A 41 -23.24 -22.41 13.83
N SER A 42 -23.66 -23.16 14.87
CA SER A 42 -23.09 -23.04 16.21
C SER A 42 -21.65 -23.60 16.24
N PRO A 43 -20.62 -22.79 16.44
CA PRO A 43 -19.24 -23.24 16.48
C PRO A 43 -18.87 -23.77 17.87
N THR A 44 -17.80 -24.55 17.93
CA THR A 44 -17.13 -24.88 19.19
C THR A 44 -16.21 -23.73 19.60
N LEU A 45 -16.30 -23.32 20.87
CA LEU A 45 -15.40 -22.33 21.47
C LEU A 45 -14.42 -23.02 22.41
N GLN A 46 -13.15 -22.65 22.34
CA GLN A 46 -12.12 -23.13 23.26
C GLN A 46 -11.52 -21.96 24.03
N LEU A 47 -11.52 -22.05 25.36
CA LEU A 47 -10.84 -21.05 26.19
C LEU A 47 -9.35 -21.04 25.87
N ALA A 48 -8.84 -19.90 25.47
CA ALA A 48 -7.45 -19.70 25.07
C ALA A 48 -6.66 -18.85 26.09
N GLU A 49 -7.34 -17.91 26.78
CA GLU A 49 -6.68 -17.02 27.75
C GLU A 49 -7.68 -16.53 28.79
N VAL A 50 -7.20 -16.39 30.03
CA VAL A 50 -7.87 -15.60 31.09
C VAL A 50 -6.87 -14.53 31.52
N ARG A 51 -7.14 -13.28 31.18
CA ARG A 51 -6.30 -12.17 31.62
C ARG A 51 -6.75 -11.65 32.99
N THR A 52 -5.77 -11.46 33.88
CA THR A 52 -6.04 -11.00 35.26
C THR A 52 -5.10 -9.84 35.62
N SER A 53 -5.57 -8.94 36.48
CA SER A 53 -4.79 -7.90 37.16
C SER A 53 -5.03 -7.97 38.66
N GLY A 54 -4.04 -8.42 39.42
CA GLY A 54 -4.22 -8.76 40.83
C GLY A 54 -5.28 -9.83 41.02
N ASN A 55 -6.35 -9.49 41.72
CA ASN A 55 -7.48 -10.39 41.94
C ASN A 55 -8.63 -10.21 40.94
N ASP A 56 -8.51 -9.26 40.01
CA ASP A 56 -9.57 -8.96 39.05
C ASP A 56 -9.34 -9.69 37.74
N ILE A 57 -10.41 -10.29 37.22
CA ILE A 57 -10.41 -10.85 35.86
C ILE A 57 -10.72 -9.70 34.91
N ILE A 58 -9.83 -9.48 33.94
CA ILE A 58 -9.99 -8.43 32.97
C ILE A 58 -10.82 -8.92 31.79
N PHE A 59 -10.47 -10.09 31.24
CA PHE A 59 -11.26 -10.70 30.19
C PHE A 59 -10.99 -12.21 30.05
N TYR A 60 -11.89 -12.86 29.33
CA TYR A 60 -11.76 -14.22 28.82
C TYR A 60 -11.64 -14.15 27.30
N ARG A 61 -10.63 -14.82 26.72
CA ARG A 61 -10.49 -14.97 25.27
C ARG A 61 -10.74 -16.42 24.85
N PHE A 62 -11.68 -16.59 23.95
CA PHE A 62 -11.98 -17.88 23.34
C PHE A 62 -11.54 -17.88 21.88
N GLN A 63 -10.97 -19.01 21.46
CA GLN A 63 -10.73 -19.34 20.06
C GLN A 63 -12.01 -19.96 19.49
N ILE A 64 -12.42 -19.51 18.30
CA ILE A 64 -13.52 -20.11 17.56
C ILE A 64 -12.94 -21.24 16.70
N GLU A 65 -13.63 -22.38 16.65
CA GLU A 65 -13.21 -23.53 15.86
C GLU A 65 -12.91 -23.14 14.42
N LYS A 66 -11.76 -23.61 13.90
CA LYS A 66 -11.20 -23.35 12.59
C LYS A 66 -10.63 -21.97 12.38
N LYS A 67 -11.35 -20.90 12.70
CA LYS A 67 -10.89 -19.53 12.46
C LYS A 67 -11.72 -18.52 13.28
N GLY A 68 -11.05 -17.58 13.88
CA GLY A 68 -11.71 -16.50 14.63
C GLY A 68 -11.45 -16.52 16.14
N PHE A 69 -11.84 -15.47 16.82
CA PHE A 69 -11.74 -15.33 18.27
C PHE A 69 -12.86 -14.46 18.83
N ILE A 70 -13.09 -14.53 20.15
CA ILE A 70 -13.95 -13.59 20.88
C ILE A 70 -13.35 -13.31 22.25
N ILE A 71 -13.45 -12.05 22.69
CA ILE A 71 -12.99 -11.55 23.98
C ILE A 71 -14.21 -11.04 24.76
N VAL A 72 -14.47 -11.66 25.92
CA VAL A 72 -15.57 -11.32 26.83
C VAL A 72 -15.00 -10.66 28.07
N SER A 73 -15.59 -9.53 28.48
CA SER A 73 -15.20 -8.84 29.72
C SER A 73 -15.29 -9.72 30.96
N GLY A 74 -14.34 -9.54 31.87
CA GLY A 74 -14.38 -10.15 33.22
C GLY A 74 -15.29 -9.43 34.20
N SER A 75 -15.87 -8.29 33.82
CA SER A 75 -16.73 -7.44 34.65
C SER A 75 -18.09 -7.21 33.99
N ASN A 76 -19.19 -7.46 34.74
CA ASN A 76 -20.53 -7.14 34.27
C ASN A 76 -20.88 -5.64 34.34
N LYS A 77 -19.92 -4.80 34.71
CA LYS A 77 -20.06 -3.33 34.72
C LYS A 77 -19.65 -2.67 33.40
N THR A 78 -19.03 -3.42 32.51
CA THR A 78 -18.62 -2.98 31.18
C THR A 78 -19.35 -3.74 30.08
N SER A 79 -19.24 -3.30 28.86
CA SER A 79 -19.77 -4.02 27.68
C SER A 79 -19.33 -5.49 27.71
N PRO A 80 -20.22 -6.45 27.47
CA PRO A 80 -19.89 -7.87 27.54
C PRO A 80 -18.86 -8.31 26.52
N ILE A 81 -18.92 -7.77 25.28
CA ILE A 81 -18.01 -8.10 24.19
C ILE A 81 -16.99 -6.98 24.02
N LEU A 82 -15.72 -7.30 24.20
CA LEU A 82 -14.62 -6.36 24.01
C LEU A 82 -14.01 -6.44 22.62
N ALA A 83 -14.03 -7.65 22.02
CA ALA A 83 -13.56 -7.85 20.65
C ALA A 83 -14.03 -9.18 20.09
N TYR A 84 -14.11 -9.29 18.75
CA TYR A 84 -14.26 -10.56 18.05
C TYR A 84 -13.77 -10.48 16.60
N SER A 85 -13.46 -11.65 16.03
CA SER A 85 -13.28 -11.87 14.60
C SER A 85 -13.87 -13.20 14.20
N LEU A 86 -14.50 -13.27 13.03
CA LEU A 86 -14.98 -14.52 12.44
C LEU A 86 -14.05 -15.01 11.32
N GLU A 87 -13.12 -14.16 10.88
CA GLU A 87 -12.29 -14.40 9.69
C GLU A 87 -10.81 -14.58 10.02
N TYR A 88 -10.32 -13.98 11.10
CA TYR A 88 -8.91 -13.95 11.43
C TYR A 88 -8.63 -14.58 12.79
N ASN A 89 -7.55 -15.35 12.87
CA ASN A 89 -7.09 -15.90 14.13
C ASN A 89 -6.45 -14.83 15.00
N PHE A 90 -6.44 -15.08 16.30
CA PHE A 90 -5.74 -14.25 17.24
C PHE A 90 -4.30 -14.70 17.35
N ASN A 91 -3.38 -13.91 16.80
CA ASN A 91 -1.97 -13.98 17.11
C ASN A 91 -1.57 -12.72 17.87
N GLU A 92 -0.73 -12.88 18.89
CA GLU A 92 -0.27 -11.73 19.67
C GLU A 92 0.56 -10.80 18.75
N ASN A 93 0.20 -9.54 18.76
CA ASN A 93 0.97 -8.51 18.08
C ASN A 93 1.15 -7.29 19.02
N PRO A 94 2.20 -6.50 18.88
CA PRO A 94 2.50 -5.38 19.77
C PRO A 94 1.41 -4.31 19.83
N ALA A 95 0.59 -4.17 18.78
CA ALA A 95 -0.48 -3.18 18.73
C ALA A 95 -1.61 -3.49 19.71
N LEU A 96 -1.90 -4.78 19.94
CA LEU A 96 -2.91 -5.21 20.88
C LEU A 96 -2.56 -4.92 22.33
N ASN A 97 -1.28 -4.84 22.68
CA ASN A 97 -0.85 -4.54 24.04
C ASN A 97 -1.40 -3.19 24.51
N TYR A 98 -1.42 -2.18 23.64
CA TYR A 98 -2.04 -0.90 23.95
C TYR A 98 -3.52 -1.04 24.36
N LEU A 99 -4.29 -1.78 23.54
CA LEU A 99 -5.73 -1.96 23.76
C LEU A 99 -6.01 -2.77 25.03
N PHE A 100 -5.23 -3.81 25.27
CA PHE A 100 -5.37 -4.66 26.47
C PHE A 100 -4.95 -3.94 27.75
N ASP A 101 -3.88 -3.14 27.70
CA ASP A 101 -3.50 -2.28 28.81
C ASP A 101 -4.58 -1.25 29.15
N ARG A 102 -5.28 -0.75 28.14
CA ARG A 102 -6.42 0.14 28.31
C ARG A 102 -7.59 -0.60 28.96
N PHE A 103 -8.00 -1.77 28.44
CA PHE A 103 -9.05 -2.58 29.04
C PHE A 103 -8.75 -2.89 30.50
N GLU A 104 -7.51 -3.27 30.82
CA GLU A 104 -7.08 -3.53 32.18
C GLU A 104 -7.27 -2.30 33.08
N LYS A 105 -6.74 -1.16 32.69
CA LYS A 105 -6.84 0.08 33.48
C LYS A 105 -8.28 0.52 33.70
N GLU A 106 -9.09 0.49 32.65
CA GLU A 106 -10.50 0.90 32.73
C GLU A 106 -11.32 -0.06 33.59
N ILE A 107 -11.22 -1.38 33.42
CA ILE A 107 -11.95 -2.38 34.18
C ILE A 107 -11.53 -2.32 35.65
N VAL A 108 -10.24 -2.25 35.94
CA VAL A 108 -9.77 -2.12 37.36
C VAL A 108 -10.27 -0.82 37.98
N ALA A 109 -10.31 0.29 37.27
CA ALA A 109 -10.83 1.55 37.79
C ALA A 109 -12.34 1.48 38.07
N ILE A 110 -13.12 0.91 37.15
CA ILE A 110 -14.58 0.71 37.32
C ILE A 110 -14.89 -0.20 38.51
N GLU A 111 -14.15 -1.29 38.66
CA GLU A 111 -14.32 -2.19 39.80
C GLU A 111 -13.98 -1.52 41.12
N LYS A 112 -12.87 -0.79 41.20
CA LYS A 112 -12.48 -0.05 42.43
C LYS A 112 -13.49 1.01 42.86
N ARG A 113 -14.10 1.71 41.90
CA ARG A 113 -15.12 2.75 42.16
C ARG A 113 -16.46 2.14 42.59
N ASN A 114 -16.67 0.87 42.35
CA ASN A 114 -17.90 0.14 42.61
C ASN A 114 -19.16 0.81 42.04
N ILE A 115 -19.03 1.41 40.85
CA ILE A 115 -20.12 2.05 40.14
C ILE A 115 -21.00 0.95 39.53
N PRO A 116 -22.33 0.96 39.70
CA PRO A 116 -23.21 -0.02 39.07
C PRO A 116 -23.23 0.17 37.54
N ALA A 117 -23.38 -0.94 36.81
CA ALA A 117 -23.57 -0.88 35.37
C ALA A 117 -24.80 -0.03 34.99
N PRO A 118 -24.76 0.78 33.93
CA PRO A 118 -25.97 1.37 33.36
C PRO A 118 -26.93 0.29 32.94
N SER A 119 -28.22 0.60 32.90
CA SER A 119 -29.27 -0.37 32.55
C SER A 119 -29.07 -1.01 31.18
N TRP A 120 -28.53 -0.27 30.21
CA TRP A 120 -28.28 -0.82 28.87
C TRP A 120 -27.16 -1.89 28.87
N ILE A 121 -26.11 -1.73 29.68
CA ILE A 121 -25.07 -2.76 29.86
C ILE A 121 -25.65 -3.98 30.59
N ALA A 122 -26.39 -3.74 31.68
CA ALA A 122 -27.02 -4.83 32.42
C ALA A 122 -27.96 -5.64 31.52
N ASN A 123 -28.75 -4.98 30.68
CA ASN A 123 -29.66 -5.63 29.74
C ASN A 123 -28.89 -6.43 28.65
N GLN A 124 -27.75 -5.92 28.16
CA GLN A 124 -26.90 -6.68 27.24
C GLN A 124 -26.39 -7.98 27.87
N TRP A 125 -25.86 -7.90 29.09
CA TRP A 125 -25.41 -9.09 29.84
C TRP A 125 -26.55 -10.08 30.04
N GLU A 126 -27.72 -9.63 30.52
CA GLU A 126 -28.90 -10.46 30.73
C GLU A 126 -29.34 -11.15 29.43
N SER A 127 -29.45 -10.43 28.34
CA SER A 127 -29.90 -10.99 27.07
C SER A 127 -28.93 -12.05 26.52
N LEU A 128 -27.63 -11.85 26.67
CA LEU A 128 -26.61 -12.81 26.24
C LEU A 128 -26.55 -14.04 27.14
N LEU A 129 -26.71 -13.88 28.47
CA LEU A 129 -26.73 -14.97 29.41
C LEU A 129 -28.00 -15.82 29.32
N THR A 130 -29.14 -15.22 28.97
CA THR A 130 -30.43 -15.90 28.82
C THR A 130 -30.73 -16.41 27.43
N ASN A 131 -29.78 -16.25 26.50
CA ASN A 131 -29.94 -16.58 25.06
C ASN A 131 -31.16 -15.91 24.41
N SER A 132 -31.51 -14.72 24.89
CA SER A 132 -32.59 -13.87 24.33
C SER A 132 -32.07 -12.70 23.52
N PHE A 133 -30.76 -12.67 23.25
CA PHE A 133 -30.11 -11.64 22.47
C PHE A 133 -30.61 -11.68 21.02
N THR A 134 -31.19 -10.57 20.59
CA THR A 134 -31.59 -10.37 19.20
C THR A 134 -30.68 -9.32 18.59
N ARG A 135 -30.14 -9.63 17.43
CA ARG A 135 -29.27 -8.72 16.69
C ARG A 135 -29.99 -7.41 16.40
N PRO A 136 -29.42 -6.26 16.75
CA PRO A 136 -29.98 -4.97 16.31
C PRO A 136 -30.07 -4.91 14.78
N SER A 137 -31.16 -4.40 14.24
CA SER A 137 -31.36 -4.29 12.78
C SER A 137 -30.74 -3.04 12.17
N ASN A 138 -29.80 -2.40 12.84
CA ASN A 138 -29.35 -1.05 12.55
C ASN A 138 -28.02 -0.98 11.79
N GLU A 139 -27.73 0.22 11.36
CA GLU A 139 -26.63 0.67 10.51
C GLU A 139 -25.28 0.05 10.90
N PHE A 140 -24.62 -0.53 9.93
CA PHE A 140 -23.25 -1.04 10.04
C PHE A 140 -22.49 -0.74 8.76
N VAL A 141 -21.18 -0.62 8.89
CA VAL A 141 -20.26 -0.49 7.75
C VAL A 141 -19.32 -1.69 7.77
N LYS A 142 -19.48 -2.58 6.79
CA LYS A 142 -18.55 -3.70 6.59
C LYS A 142 -17.13 -3.17 6.38
N PRO A 143 -16.10 -3.96 6.70
CA PRO A 143 -14.72 -3.56 6.45
C PRO A 143 -14.53 -3.01 5.04
N LEU A 144 -13.98 -1.80 4.95
CA LEU A 144 -13.76 -1.11 3.68
C LEU A 144 -12.51 -1.63 2.97
N LEU A 145 -11.48 -1.96 3.74
CA LEU A 145 -10.22 -2.51 3.25
C LEU A 145 -10.31 -4.03 3.10
N THR A 146 -9.71 -4.56 2.04
CA THR A 146 -9.55 -6.00 1.83
C THR A 146 -8.12 -6.47 2.14
N THR A 147 -7.19 -5.51 2.23
CA THR A 147 -5.75 -5.79 2.38
C THR A 147 -5.41 -6.42 3.73
N THR A 148 -4.56 -7.45 3.71
CA THR A 148 -3.98 -8.08 4.90
C THR A 148 -2.46 -7.86 4.95
N TRP A 149 -2.05 -6.62 4.68
CA TRP A 149 -0.63 -6.29 4.54
C TRP A 149 0.14 -6.32 5.86
N ASN A 150 1.47 -6.47 5.76
CA ASN A 150 2.38 -6.59 6.88
C ASN A 150 3.58 -5.63 6.71
N GLN A 151 4.47 -5.58 7.72
CA GLN A 151 5.65 -4.72 7.74
C GLN A 151 6.95 -5.47 7.44
N ASN A 152 6.89 -6.79 7.29
CA ASN A 152 8.03 -7.69 7.16
C ASN A 152 8.40 -7.99 5.70
N ARG A 153 9.09 -9.11 5.50
CA ARG A 153 9.45 -9.67 4.19
C ARG A 153 8.32 -9.54 3.17
N PHE A 154 8.64 -9.19 1.94
CA PHE A 154 7.81 -8.81 0.79
C PHE A 154 7.26 -7.38 0.85
N TYR A 155 7.01 -6.83 2.02
CA TYR A 155 6.49 -5.46 2.18
C TYR A 155 7.59 -4.42 2.41
N ASN A 156 8.77 -4.84 2.89
CA ASN A 156 9.90 -3.98 3.24
C ASN A 156 11.06 -4.03 2.22
N THR A 157 10.86 -4.56 1.02
CA THR A 157 11.93 -4.84 0.04
C THR A 157 12.77 -3.60 -0.33
N TYR A 158 12.19 -2.41 -0.31
CA TYR A 158 12.91 -1.16 -0.59
C TYR A 158 13.48 -0.49 0.65
N CYS A 159 13.15 -0.97 1.84
CA CYS A 159 13.65 -0.41 3.10
C CYS A 159 15.15 -0.66 3.29
N PRO A 160 15.84 0.15 4.09
CA PRO A 160 17.26 -0.03 4.36
C PRO A 160 17.62 -1.43 4.85
N TRP A 161 18.77 -1.91 4.38
CA TRP A 161 19.31 -3.20 4.81
C TRP A 161 19.94 -3.09 6.20
N ASP A 162 19.65 -4.07 7.08
CA ASP A 162 20.21 -4.18 8.41
C ASP A 162 20.27 -5.66 8.84
N VAL A 163 21.47 -6.15 9.10
CA VAL A 163 21.68 -7.54 9.52
C VAL A 163 20.97 -7.89 10.83
N TYR A 164 20.77 -6.91 11.70
CA TYR A 164 20.12 -7.11 13.00
C TYR A 164 18.60 -7.24 12.90
N ALA A 165 18.00 -6.86 11.77
CA ALA A 165 16.58 -7.11 11.51
C ALA A 165 16.26 -8.62 11.37
N GLY A 166 17.27 -9.43 11.06
CA GLY A 166 17.14 -10.89 10.98
C GLY A 166 16.36 -11.40 9.77
N PRO A 167 16.23 -12.73 9.64
CA PRO A 167 15.65 -13.37 8.46
C PRO A 167 14.14 -13.16 8.33
N TYR A 168 13.42 -12.90 9.41
CA TYR A 168 11.97 -12.62 9.38
C TYR A 168 11.65 -11.37 8.57
N TYR A 169 12.52 -10.35 8.63
CA TYR A 169 12.44 -9.11 7.86
C TYR A 169 13.33 -9.13 6.60
N ASP A 170 13.86 -10.28 6.22
CA ASP A 170 14.80 -10.41 5.11
C ASP A 170 16.03 -9.51 5.24
N TYR A 171 16.54 -9.34 6.46
CA TYR A 171 17.66 -8.45 6.80
C TYR A 171 17.45 -6.99 6.36
N ARG A 172 16.20 -6.53 6.36
CA ARG A 172 15.82 -5.15 6.11
C ARG A 172 14.96 -4.64 7.25
N VAL A 173 15.05 -3.37 7.54
CA VAL A 173 14.20 -2.78 8.58
C VAL A 173 12.73 -2.85 8.15
N PRO A 174 11.78 -2.98 9.10
CA PRO A 174 10.35 -2.93 8.78
C PRO A 174 9.98 -1.58 8.15
N ASN A 175 8.99 -1.56 7.27
CA ASN A 175 8.54 -0.33 6.61
C ASN A 175 7.85 0.67 7.56
N GLY A 176 7.42 0.21 8.75
CA GLY A 176 6.80 1.01 9.79
C GLY A 176 5.27 1.12 9.66
N CYS A 177 4.60 1.07 10.81
CA CYS A 177 3.13 1.05 10.89
C CYS A 177 2.47 2.29 10.27
N VAL A 178 3.09 3.47 10.41
CA VAL A 178 2.61 4.72 9.81
C VAL A 178 2.61 4.62 8.28
N ALA A 179 3.73 4.19 7.70
CA ALA A 179 3.85 4.04 6.24
C ALA A 179 2.90 2.99 5.68
N LEU A 180 2.75 1.87 6.39
CA LEU A 180 1.84 0.80 5.99
C LEU A 180 0.37 1.24 6.04
N SER A 181 -0.05 1.89 7.12
CA SER A 181 -1.43 2.41 7.25
C SER A 181 -1.74 3.45 6.17
N MET A 182 -0.76 4.31 5.84
CA MET A 182 -0.89 5.22 4.69
C MET A 182 -1.07 4.45 3.39
N ALA A 183 -0.24 3.45 3.13
CA ALA A 183 -0.28 2.66 1.90
C ALA A 183 -1.62 1.89 1.77
N MET A 184 -2.14 1.30 2.85
CA MET A 184 -3.44 0.62 2.86
C MET A 184 -4.59 1.56 2.51
N ILE A 185 -4.61 2.77 3.07
CA ILE A 185 -5.62 3.79 2.74
C ILE A 185 -5.47 4.27 1.29
N MET A 186 -4.24 4.46 0.81
CA MET A 186 -3.99 4.84 -0.58
C MET A 186 -4.44 3.75 -1.55
N ASN A 187 -4.23 2.48 -1.20
CA ASN A 187 -4.73 1.35 -1.97
C ASN A 187 -6.27 1.27 -1.97
N TYR A 188 -6.91 1.53 -0.83
CA TYR A 188 -8.37 1.59 -0.76
C TYR A 188 -8.95 2.59 -1.75
N TYR A 189 -8.35 3.78 -1.85
CA TYR A 189 -8.77 4.81 -2.79
C TYR A 189 -8.22 4.63 -4.21
N GLN A 190 -7.23 3.78 -4.41
CA GLN A 190 -6.43 3.68 -5.64
C GLN A 190 -5.90 5.06 -6.09
N TYR A 191 -5.44 5.86 -5.13
CA TYR A 191 -5.08 7.27 -5.31
C TYR A 191 -3.90 7.68 -4.42
N PRO A 192 -3.02 8.60 -4.89
CA PRO A 192 -2.95 9.16 -6.25
C PRO A 192 -2.27 8.19 -7.22
N ILE A 193 -2.49 8.36 -8.51
CA ILE A 193 -1.72 7.62 -9.54
C ILE A 193 -0.23 8.01 -9.49
N SER A 194 0.06 9.26 -9.10
CA SER A 194 1.42 9.77 -8.93
C SER A 194 1.44 10.87 -7.87
N GLY A 195 2.42 10.83 -6.97
CA GLY A 195 2.64 11.90 -6.00
C GLY A 195 3.22 13.18 -6.60
N THR A 196 3.57 14.14 -5.76
CA THR A 196 4.19 15.41 -6.15
C THR A 196 5.43 15.72 -5.32
N GLY A 197 6.36 16.47 -5.90
CA GLY A 197 7.59 16.89 -5.22
C GLY A 197 8.55 15.75 -4.93
N GLY A 198 9.45 15.98 -3.99
CA GLY A 198 10.45 14.99 -3.59
C GLY A 198 10.89 15.19 -2.14
N VAL A 199 11.33 14.12 -1.52
CA VAL A 199 11.91 14.10 -0.17
C VAL A 199 13.26 13.42 -0.24
N SER A 200 14.25 14.04 0.43
CA SER A 200 15.58 13.46 0.64
C SER A 200 15.99 13.72 2.09
N TYR A 201 16.34 12.67 2.80
CA TYR A 201 16.80 12.75 4.19
C TYR A 201 17.71 11.57 4.52
N THR A 202 18.43 11.66 5.64
CA THR A 202 19.30 10.58 6.13
C THR A 202 18.79 10.12 7.48
N PRO A 203 18.18 8.92 7.56
CA PRO A 203 17.80 8.35 8.85
C PRO A 203 19.03 8.07 9.71
N PRO A 204 18.98 8.22 11.04
CA PRO A 204 20.07 7.86 11.90
C PRO A 204 20.48 6.38 11.71
N GLY A 205 21.77 6.15 11.46
CA GLY A 205 22.30 4.79 11.27
C GLY A 205 22.12 4.17 9.88
N TYR A 206 21.40 4.81 8.97
CA TYR A 206 21.11 4.27 7.64
C TYR A 206 21.49 5.23 6.50
N PRO A 207 21.69 4.73 5.29
CA PRO A 207 21.97 5.55 4.11
C PRO A 207 20.86 6.58 3.85
N ARG A 208 21.22 7.64 3.11
CA ARG A 208 20.28 8.64 2.65
C ARG A 208 19.16 8.00 1.82
N GLN A 209 17.93 8.35 2.14
CA GLN A 209 16.72 7.95 1.43
C GLN A 209 16.25 9.12 0.55
N THR A 210 15.88 8.84 -0.70
CA THR A 210 15.46 9.89 -1.66
C THR A 210 14.37 9.35 -2.57
N VAL A 211 13.25 10.04 -2.67
CA VAL A 211 12.17 9.75 -3.61
C VAL A 211 11.70 11.03 -4.29
N GLN A 212 11.60 11.00 -5.62
CA GLN A 212 10.96 12.03 -6.45
C GLN A 212 9.58 11.52 -6.86
N PHE A 213 8.56 11.81 -6.07
CA PHE A 213 7.24 11.18 -6.14
C PHE A 213 6.54 11.36 -7.49
N GLY A 214 6.78 12.48 -8.18
CA GLY A 214 6.22 12.75 -9.49
C GLY A 214 6.82 11.91 -10.64
N GLN A 215 7.90 11.17 -10.39
CA GLN A 215 8.54 10.29 -11.37
C GLN A 215 8.01 8.86 -11.33
N PHE A 216 7.17 8.54 -10.36
CA PHE A 216 6.64 7.20 -10.16
C PHE A 216 5.13 7.16 -10.39
N THR A 217 4.68 6.08 -11.02
CA THR A 217 3.27 5.73 -11.14
C THR A 217 3.00 4.54 -10.23
N TYR A 218 1.93 4.62 -9.44
CA TYR A 218 1.48 3.52 -8.59
C TYR A 218 0.48 2.66 -9.35
N ASN A 219 0.81 1.38 -9.52
CA ASN A 219 -0.07 0.41 -10.15
C ASN A 219 -0.88 -0.34 -9.06
N TYR A 220 -1.99 0.23 -8.65
CA TYR A 220 -2.84 -0.35 -7.61
C TYR A 220 -3.44 -1.71 -8.01
N ASP A 221 -3.61 -1.96 -9.30
CA ASP A 221 -4.13 -3.24 -9.80
C ASP A 221 -3.15 -4.42 -9.56
N ALA A 222 -1.86 -4.11 -9.40
CA ALA A 222 -0.84 -5.08 -9.04
C ALA A 222 -0.58 -5.18 -7.53
N MET A 223 -1.39 -4.50 -6.70
CA MET A 223 -1.29 -4.54 -5.25
C MET A 223 -2.30 -5.54 -4.69
N TYR A 224 -1.90 -6.80 -4.63
CA TYR A 224 -2.73 -7.89 -4.12
C TYR A 224 -2.96 -7.77 -2.62
N ASP A 225 -4.04 -8.37 -2.11
CA ASP A 225 -4.35 -8.37 -0.69
C ASP A 225 -3.28 -9.10 0.13
N GLU A 226 -2.68 -10.15 -0.45
CA GLU A 226 -1.55 -10.91 0.11
C GLU A 226 -0.45 -11.04 -0.96
N PRO A 227 0.69 -10.36 -0.84
CA PRO A 227 1.80 -10.51 -1.78
C PRO A 227 2.56 -11.83 -1.53
N TYR A 228 3.06 -12.41 -2.58
CA TYR A 228 3.83 -13.66 -2.55
C TYR A 228 5.25 -13.50 -3.12
N ASP A 229 5.63 -12.30 -3.55
CA ASP A 229 6.92 -12.02 -4.17
C ASP A 229 7.59 -10.75 -3.62
N TYR A 230 8.88 -10.58 -3.93
CA TYR A 230 9.66 -9.42 -3.54
C TYR A 230 9.42 -8.22 -4.46
N ALA A 231 9.72 -7.03 -3.91
CA ALA A 231 9.80 -5.76 -4.64
C ALA A 231 8.56 -5.45 -5.49
N ASN A 232 7.43 -5.84 -5.02
CA ASN A 232 6.13 -5.58 -5.62
C ASN A 232 5.70 -4.11 -5.48
N GLU A 233 4.59 -3.75 -6.10
CA GLU A 233 4.02 -2.40 -6.04
C GLU A 233 3.66 -1.98 -4.60
N ILE A 234 3.28 -2.93 -3.74
CA ILE A 234 2.96 -2.68 -2.32
C ILE A 234 4.19 -2.19 -1.58
N SER A 235 5.30 -2.93 -1.69
CA SER A 235 6.58 -2.59 -1.06
C SER A 235 7.09 -1.22 -1.52
N LYS A 236 6.95 -0.91 -2.82
CA LYS A 236 7.27 0.42 -3.38
C LYS A 236 6.40 1.52 -2.76
N LEU A 237 5.09 1.33 -2.69
CA LEU A 237 4.17 2.29 -2.11
C LEU A 237 4.46 2.52 -0.63
N ALA A 238 4.61 1.45 0.16
CA ALA A 238 4.91 1.53 1.59
C ALA A 238 6.25 2.24 1.84
N TYR A 239 7.30 1.91 1.07
CA TYR A 239 8.59 2.60 1.16
C TYR A 239 8.45 4.10 0.82
N HIS A 240 7.71 4.45 -0.24
CA HIS A 240 7.48 5.85 -0.61
C HIS A 240 6.71 6.60 0.50
N CYS A 241 5.72 5.98 1.13
CA CYS A 241 5.07 6.55 2.31
C CYS A 241 6.07 6.78 3.46
N GLY A 242 6.95 5.80 3.72
CA GLY A 242 8.00 5.92 4.72
C GLY A 242 8.98 7.07 4.43
N VAL A 243 9.43 7.22 3.19
CA VAL A 243 10.29 8.34 2.80
C VAL A 243 9.55 9.68 2.91
N ALA A 244 8.27 9.72 2.54
CA ALA A 244 7.44 10.92 2.63
C ALA A 244 7.38 11.46 4.06
N VAL A 245 7.16 10.59 5.05
CA VAL A 245 7.11 10.96 6.47
C VAL A 245 8.49 11.02 7.15
N LYS A 246 9.56 10.89 6.39
CA LYS A 246 10.94 10.84 6.92
C LYS A 246 11.11 9.80 8.03
N MET A 247 10.65 8.58 7.74
CA MET A 247 10.63 7.45 8.67
C MET A 247 11.93 7.33 9.47
N HIS A 248 11.83 7.24 10.78
CA HIS A 248 12.92 6.82 11.63
C HIS A 248 13.01 5.29 11.54
N TYR A 249 13.87 4.82 10.64
CA TYR A 249 14.10 3.40 10.44
C TYR A 249 14.89 2.80 11.60
N ASP A 250 14.49 1.61 12.06
CA ASP A 250 15.19 0.82 13.06
C ASP A 250 14.85 -0.66 12.87
N HIS A 251 15.82 -1.55 13.16
CA HIS A 251 15.65 -2.99 12.99
C HIS A 251 14.64 -3.62 13.98
N THR A 252 14.34 -2.95 15.08
CA THR A 252 13.34 -3.39 16.07
C THR A 252 11.94 -2.84 15.78
N GLY A 253 11.83 -1.77 14.98
CA GLY A 253 10.58 -1.14 14.62
C GLY A 253 10.77 0.27 14.08
N SER A 254 10.26 0.54 12.90
CA SER A 254 10.36 1.86 12.24
C SER A 254 9.17 2.74 12.59
N GLY A 255 9.38 4.03 12.86
CA GLY A 255 8.35 4.94 13.35
C GLY A 255 8.35 6.33 12.70
N ALA A 256 7.17 6.93 12.65
CA ALA A 256 6.91 8.33 12.29
C ALA A 256 5.67 8.82 13.04
N THR A 257 5.31 10.09 12.92
CA THR A 257 4.15 10.66 13.61
C THR A 257 2.92 10.75 12.70
N GLU A 258 1.74 10.75 13.30
CA GLU A 258 0.46 11.00 12.62
C GLU A 258 0.37 12.42 12.04
N VAL A 259 1.08 13.37 12.65
CA VAL A 259 1.17 14.76 12.16
C VAL A 259 1.88 14.77 10.80
N GLU A 260 3.01 14.05 10.70
CA GLU A 260 3.75 13.90 9.44
C GLU A 260 2.90 13.13 8.42
N ALA A 261 2.25 12.04 8.81
CA ALA A 261 1.36 11.30 7.92
C ALA A 261 0.28 12.19 7.31
N ARG A 262 -0.48 12.94 8.15
CA ARG A 262 -1.49 13.90 7.68
C ARG A 262 -0.89 14.92 6.73
N GLN A 263 0.25 15.50 7.07
CA GLN A 263 0.89 16.54 6.26
C GLN A 263 1.28 15.99 4.88
N GLN A 264 1.78 14.75 4.80
CA GLN A 264 2.21 14.18 3.53
C GLN A 264 1.05 13.62 2.70
N PHE A 265 0.00 13.13 3.30
CA PHE A 265 -1.25 12.87 2.59
C PHE A 265 -1.69 14.10 1.78
N ILE A 266 -1.65 15.29 2.39
CA ILE A 266 -2.07 16.54 1.74
C ILE A 266 -1.03 17.01 0.70
N ASN A 267 0.24 17.11 1.11
CA ASN A 267 1.26 17.82 0.32
C ASN A 267 1.83 16.98 -0.83
N ILE A 268 2.06 15.69 -0.58
CA ILE A 268 2.66 14.77 -1.56
C ILE A 268 1.59 13.96 -2.28
N PHE A 269 0.65 13.39 -1.53
CA PHE A 269 -0.31 12.44 -2.07
C PHE A 269 -1.66 13.06 -2.45
N LYS A 270 -1.78 14.39 -2.43
CA LYS A 270 -2.91 15.15 -2.99
C LYS A 270 -4.26 14.84 -2.35
N TYR A 271 -4.28 14.46 -1.08
CA TYR A 271 -5.53 14.28 -0.34
C TYR A 271 -6.14 15.62 0.04
N TYR A 272 -7.38 15.61 0.49
CA TYR A 272 -8.14 16.82 0.82
C TYR A 272 -7.40 17.71 1.84
N ALA A 273 -7.24 18.98 1.52
CA ALA A 273 -6.47 19.94 2.34
C ALA A 273 -7.09 20.18 3.73
N GLY A 274 -8.39 19.94 3.89
CA GLY A 274 -9.10 20.02 5.16
C GLY A 274 -9.05 18.75 6.02
N ALA A 275 -8.29 17.73 5.63
CA ALA A 275 -8.04 16.57 6.49
C ALA A 275 -7.41 17.02 7.81
N SER A 276 -7.94 16.58 8.95
CA SER A 276 -7.58 17.10 10.27
C SER A 276 -7.33 15.98 11.28
N LEU A 277 -6.36 16.19 12.17
CA LEU A 277 -6.15 15.33 13.32
C LEU A 277 -7.20 15.66 14.38
N GLN A 278 -7.85 14.62 14.88
CA GLN A 278 -8.87 14.69 15.91
C GLN A 278 -8.56 13.64 16.99
N GLY A 279 -8.96 13.93 18.21
CA GLY A 279 -8.78 12.99 19.34
C GLY A 279 -10.01 12.92 20.21
N PRO A 280 -10.16 11.88 21.03
CA PRO A 280 -11.34 11.66 21.90
C PRO A 280 -11.68 12.83 22.80
N GLY A 281 -10.68 13.55 23.31
CA GLY A 281 -10.87 14.70 24.19
C GLY A 281 -11.51 15.95 23.53
N MET A 282 -11.75 15.92 22.22
CA MET A 282 -12.39 17.02 21.48
C MET A 282 -13.91 16.85 21.36
N TYR A 283 -14.46 15.69 21.73
CA TYR A 283 -15.85 15.33 21.46
C TYR A 283 -16.50 14.64 22.66
N ASP A 284 -17.79 14.89 22.85
CA ASP A 284 -18.59 14.21 23.88
C ASP A 284 -18.85 12.73 23.54
N ASN A 285 -18.91 12.40 22.25
CA ASN A 285 -19.14 11.03 21.77
C ASN A 285 -18.19 10.69 20.62
N TRP A 286 -17.00 10.23 20.97
CA TRP A 286 -15.96 9.83 20.03
C TRP A 286 -16.41 8.75 19.06
N GLY A 287 -17.15 7.73 19.53
CA GLY A 287 -17.66 6.67 18.69
C GLY A 287 -18.60 7.17 17.59
N ALA A 288 -19.45 8.15 17.88
CA ALA A 288 -20.33 8.76 16.88
C ALA A 288 -19.54 9.51 15.81
N GLU A 289 -18.47 10.19 16.20
CA GLU A 289 -17.61 10.90 15.25
C GLU A 289 -16.86 9.94 14.31
N LEU A 290 -16.33 8.84 14.85
CA LEU A 290 -15.71 7.78 14.03
C LEU A 290 -16.72 7.17 13.05
N LYS A 291 -17.93 6.82 13.53
CA LYS A 291 -19.02 6.33 12.67
C LYS A 291 -19.36 7.33 11.57
N GLY A 292 -19.46 8.63 11.88
CA GLY A 292 -19.75 9.66 10.90
C GLY A 292 -18.72 9.78 9.77
N GLN A 293 -17.48 9.33 9.98
CA GLN A 293 -16.49 9.19 8.90
C GLN A 293 -16.70 7.90 8.11
N LEU A 294 -16.93 6.77 8.81
CA LEU A 294 -17.12 5.47 8.19
C LEU A 294 -18.41 5.39 7.35
N ASP A 295 -19.49 6.08 7.77
CA ASP A 295 -20.73 6.20 7.00
C ASP A 295 -20.50 6.89 5.64
N LYS A 296 -19.55 7.84 5.59
CA LYS A 296 -19.08 8.45 4.34
C LYS A 296 -18.09 7.58 3.59
N ARG A 297 -17.81 6.35 4.08
CA ARG A 297 -16.79 5.43 3.55
C ARG A 297 -15.38 6.01 3.53
N TYR A 298 -15.04 6.78 4.55
CA TYR A 298 -13.70 7.29 4.79
C TYR A 298 -13.01 6.41 5.83
N PRO A 299 -12.09 5.51 5.45
CA PRO A 299 -11.30 4.76 6.40
C PRO A 299 -10.42 5.72 7.20
N LEU A 300 -10.27 5.43 8.46
CA LEU A 300 -9.56 6.28 9.40
C LEU A 300 -8.13 5.81 9.58
N PHE A 301 -7.17 6.67 9.29
CA PHE A 301 -5.82 6.51 9.80
C PHE A 301 -5.88 6.80 11.30
N TYR A 302 -5.63 5.80 12.11
CA TYR A 302 -5.76 5.87 13.56
C TYR A 302 -4.43 5.58 14.25
N THR A 303 -4.13 6.31 15.32
CA THR A 303 -2.99 6.06 16.17
C THR A 303 -3.41 5.90 17.60
N ALA A 304 -2.72 5.00 18.30
CA ALA A 304 -2.83 4.82 19.72
C ALA A 304 -1.44 4.63 20.31
N ALA A 305 -1.19 5.19 21.50
CA ALA A 305 0.11 5.11 22.14
C ALA A 305 0.00 4.91 23.64
N THR A 306 1.03 4.26 24.19
CA THR A 306 1.34 4.27 25.62
C THR A 306 2.44 5.32 25.86
N SER A 307 2.92 5.42 27.08
CA SER A 307 4.09 6.27 27.41
C SER A 307 5.40 5.77 26.77
N THR A 308 5.46 4.54 26.29
CA THR A 308 6.69 3.87 25.81
C THR A 308 6.62 3.35 24.40
N SER A 309 5.43 3.18 23.83
CA SER A 309 5.23 2.65 22.48
C SER A 309 3.97 3.23 21.84
N GLY A 310 3.95 3.31 20.51
CA GLY A 310 2.80 3.73 19.73
C GLY A 310 2.61 2.85 18.51
N HIS A 311 1.38 2.79 17.99
CA HIS A 311 1.06 2.07 16.78
C HIS A 311 0.08 2.87 15.92
N ALA A 312 0.26 2.81 14.60
CA ALA A 312 -0.68 3.31 13.62
C ALA A 312 -1.38 2.13 12.95
N PHE A 313 -2.69 2.23 12.75
CA PHE A 313 -3.53 1.21 12.13
C PHE A 313 -4.71 1.85 11.41
N VAL A 314 -5.55 1.05 10.78
CA VAL A 314 -6.72 1.57 10.07
C VAL A 314 -7.99 1.07 10.75
N ILE A 315 -8.90 2.01 11.03
CA ILE A 315 -10.28 1.69 11.37
C ILE A 315 -11.11 1.88 10.11
N ASP A 316 -11.78 0.83 9.66
CA ASP A 316 -12.38 0.79 8.33
C ASP A 316 -13.80 0.20 8.30
N GLY A 317 -14.41 0.03 9.45
CA GLY A 317 -15.79 -0.45 9.56
C GLY A 317 -16.29 -0.44 10.98
N TYR A 318 -17.56 -0.74 11.17
CA TYR A 318 -18.17 -1.00 12.49
C TYR A 318 -19.38 -1.93 12.31
N ASP A 319 -19.70 -2.67 13.36
CA ASP A 319 -20.87 -3.54 13.41
C ASP A 319 -22.06 -2.90 14.13
N GLU A 320 -23.17 -3.61 14.15
CA GLU A 320 -24.42 -3.18 14.81
C GLU A 320 -24.28 -3.02 16.33
N ASP A 321 -23.32 -3.71 16.92
CA ASP A 321 -23.03 -3.69 18.35
C ASP A 321 -22.05 -2.58 18.76
N THR A 322 -21.70 -1.69 17.80
CA THR A 322 -20.79 -0.54 17.98
C THR A 322 -19.33 -0.90 18.22
N LEU A 323 -18.93 -2.09 17.82
CA LEU A 323 -17.54 -2.49 17.76
C LEU A 323 -16.96 -2.05 16.41
N PHE A 324 -15.77 -1.48 16.42
CA PHE A 324 -15.10 -0.97 15.24
C PHE A 324 -14.17 -2.01 14.62
N HIS A 325 -14.24 -2.19 13.30
CA HIS A 325 -13.32 -3.07 12.61
C HIS A 325 -11.95 -2.40 12.48
N VAL A 326 -10.91 -3.14 12.89
CA VAL A 326 -9.52 -2.70 12.90
C VAL A 326 -8.68 -3.60 12.02
N ASN A 327 -7.97 -2.99 11.09
CA ASN A 327 -6.88 -3.60 10.35
C ASN A 327 -5.55 -3.16 10.97
N TRP A 328 -4.90 -4.07 11.66
CA TRP A 328 -3.70 -3.79 12.45
C TRP A 328 -2.42 -3.63 11.61
N GLY A 329 -2.42 -4.06 10.34
CA GLY A 329 -1.23 -4.07 9.51
C GLY A 329 -0.22 -5.16 9.88
N TRP A 330 -0.71 -6.32 10.33
CA TRP A 330 0.08 -7.49 10.75
C TRP A 330 -0.28 -8.75 9.98
N GLY A 331 -0.49 -8.64 8.68
CA GLY A 331 -0.79 -9.81 7.84
C GLY A 331 -2.18 -10.40 8.08
N GLY A 332 -3.12 -9.61 8.58
CA GLY A 332 -4.45 -10.06 9.00
C GLY A 332 -4.50 -10.62 10.42
N ASP A 333 -3.36 -10.81 11.09
CA ASP A 333 -3.32 -11.31 12.46
C ASP A 333 -4.13 -10.40 13.39
N ALA A 334 -5.12 -10.99 14.04
CA ALA A 334 -6.07 -10.35 14.94
C ALA A 334 -6.91 -9.22 14.32
N ASN A 335 -6.98 -9.07 13.00
CA ASN A 335 -7.97 -8.19 12.39
C ASN A 335 -9.37 -8.59 12.83
N GLY A 336 -10.22 -7.62 13.16
CA GLY A 336 -11.55 -7.90 13.69
C GLY A 336 -12.21 -6.67 14.28
N TYR A 337 -13.28 -6.89 15.01
CA TYR A 337 -14.08 -5.85 15.63
C TYR A 337 -13.68 -5.67 17.10
N PHE A 338 -13.43 -4.43 17.51
CA PHE A 338 -12.93 -4.08 18.83
C PHE A 338 -13.69 -2.92 19.44
N HIS A 339 -13.81 -2.94 20.76
CA HIS A 339 -14.29 -1.80 21.54
C HIS A 339 -13.19 -0.73 21.60
N ILE A 340 -13.27 0.25 20.72
CA ILE A 340 -12.28 1.34 20.59
C ILE A 340 -12.60 2.52 21.51
N THR A 341 -13.88 2.72 21.86
CA THR A 341 -14.31 3.80 22.74
C THR A 341 -14.11 3.45 24.21
N ASN A 342 -14.22 4.44 25.09
CA ASN A 342 -14.08 4.25 26.54
C ASN A 342 -15.08 3.21 27.05
N LEU A 343 -14.61 2.22 27.81
CA LEU A 343 -15.45 1.23 28.49
C LEU A 343 -16.22 1.82 29.71
N ASP A 344 -15.78 2.99 30.21
CA ASP A 344 -16.46 3.70 31.27
C ASP A 344 -17.73 4.38 30.75
N PRO A 345 -18.91 3.84 31.02
CA PRO A 345 -20.17 4.36 30.48
C PRO A 345 -20.56 5.73 31.03
N PHE A 346 -19.88 6.21 32.06
CA PHE A 346 -20.18 7.49 32.73
C PHE A 346 -19.22 8.61 32.32
N GLY A 347 -18.23 8.32 31.45
CA GLY A 347 -17.30 9.31 30.96
C GLY A 347 -16.40 9.94 32.06
N THR A 348 -16.32 9.30 33.23
CA THR A 348 -15.50 9.78 34.36
C THR A 348 -14.04 9.37 34.24
N GLY A 349 -13.65 8.83 33.09
CA GLY A 349 -12.34 8.26 32.83
C GLY A 349 -11.21 9.26 33.07
N ASP A 350 -10.16 8.81 33.75
CA ASP A 350 -8.95 9.56 34.07
C ASP A 350 -8.05 9.79 32.83
N GLY A 351 -8.65 10.01 31.65
CA GLY A 351 -7.91 10.32 30.42
C GLY A 351 -7.16 9.13 29.81
N PHE A 352 -7.69 7.92 29.91
CA PHE A 352 -7.09 6.72 29.30
C PHE A 352 -6.95 6.80 27.77
N ASN A 353 -7.69 7.71 27.11
CA ASN A 353 -7.68 7.91 25.66
C ASN A 353 -6.83 9.13 25.23
N ASN A 354 -5.95 9.65 26.07
CA ASN A 354 -5.18 10.87 25.81
C ASN A 354 -4.13 10.72 24.69
N TYR A 355 -3.85 9.51 24.24
CA TYR A 355 -2.84 9.21 23.23
C TYR A 355 -3.45 8.59 21.96
N GLU A 356 -4.73 8.81 21.72
CA GLU A 356 -5.42 8.36 20.52
C GLU A 356 -5.69 9.55 19.60
N ASN A 357 -5.40 9.35 18.30
CA ASN A 357 -5.71 10.33 17.27
C ASN A 357 -6.22 9.63 16.01
N ALA A 358 -7.11 10.29 15.28
CA ALA A 358 -7.57 9.88 13.97
C ALA A 358 -7.43 11.02 12.97
N ILE A 359 -7.15 10.71 11.71
CA ILE A 359 -7.22 11.69 10.63
C ILE A 359 -8.63 11.64 10.05
N PHE A 360 -9.39 12.73 10.24
CA PHE A 360 -10.74 12.91 9.71
C PHE A 360 -10.71 13.56 8.33
N ASN A 361 -11.75 13.31 7.54
CA ASN A 361 -11.91 13.81 6.18
C ASN A 361 -10.72 13.43 5.27
N LEU A 362 -10.23 12.21 5.45
CA LEU A 362 -9.11 11.68 4.69
C LEU A 362 -9.62 11.02 3.40
N TYR A 363 -9.71 11.80 2.33
CA TYR A 363 -10.16 11.37 1.02
C TYR A 363 -9.40 12.12 -0.10
N PRO A 364 -9.36 11.59 -1.34
CA PRO A 364 -8.72 12.23 -2.48
C PRO A 364 -9.24 13.64 -2.77
N ARG A 365 -8.35 14.56 -3.08
CA ARG A 365 -8.69 16.00 -3.23
C ARG A 365 -9.54 16.32 -4.45
N GLU A 366 -9.29 15.67 -5.58
CA GLU A 366 -9.87 16.04 -6.88
C GLU A 366 -10.42 14.83 -7.61
N ASN A 367 -11.53 15.03 -8.33
CA ASN A 367 -12.15 14.02 -9.22
C ASN A 367 -12.32 12.64 -8.57
N PHE A 368 -12.76 12.61 -7.33
CA PHE A 368 -13.00 11.36 -6.64
C PHE A 368 -14.45 11.26 -6.15
N PRO A 369 -15.09 10.09 -6.37
CA PRO A 369 -14.63 8.97 -7.17
C PRO A 369 -14.55 9.30 -8.67
N ALA A 370 -13.53 8.75 -9.35
CA ALA A 370 -13.33 8.94 -10.78
C ALA A 370 -14.20 7.95 -11.56
N HIS A 371 -15.53 8.13 -11.50
CA HIS A 371 -16.48 7.26 -12.19
C HIS A 371 -16.11 7.06 -13.65
N CYS A 372 -16.31 5.85 -14.14
CA CYS A 372 -16.08 5.55 -15.54
C CYS A 372 -17.04 6.34 -16.44
N SER A 373 -16.58 6.69 -17.63
CA SER A 373 -17.40 7.33 -18.65
C SER A 373 -16.80 7.09 -20.04
N GLY A 374 -17.69 7.01 -21.03
CA GLY A 374 -17.30 6.91 -22.43
C GLY A 374 -16.58 5.62 -22.80
N HIS A 375 -15.70 5.72 -23.81
CA HIS A 375 -15.00 4.57 -24.40
C HIS A 375 -13.48 4.63 -24.17
N LYS A 376 -12.90 3.55 -23.64
CA LYS A 376 -11.46 3.42 -23.41
C LYS A 376 -10.88 2.25 -24.21
N ARG A 377 -9.72 2.44 -24.83
CA ARG A 377 -8.98 1.38 -25.52
C ARG A 377 -7.86 0.85 -24.65
N MET A 378 -7.78 -0.47 -24.50
CA MET A 378 -6.76 -1.19 -23.75
C MET A 378 -5.91 -2.00 -24.73
N THR A 379 -4.57 -1.84 -24.70
CA THR A 379 -3.64 -2.49 -25.65
C THR A 379 -2.54 -3.30 -24.97
N ALA A 380 -2.49 -3.29 -23.64
CA ALA A 380 -1.57 -4.15 -22.89
C ALA A 380 -2.09 -5.59 -22.87
N SER A 381 -1.18 -6.57 -22.81
CA SER A 381 -1.53 -8.00 -22.78
C SER A 381 -2.26 -8.42 -21.50
N PHE A 382 -2.22 -7.62 -20.46
CA PHE A 382 -2.99 -7.78 -19.23
C PHE A 382 -3.40 -6.41 -18.69
N GLY A 383 -4.41 -6.37 -17.84
CA GLY A 383 -4.87 -5.13 -17.22
C GLY A 383 -6.12 -5.31 -16.40
N THR A 384 -6.61 -4.17 -15.89
CA THR A 384 -7.81 -4.14 -15.05
C THR A 384 -8.83 -3.15 -15.61
N ILE A 385 -10.08 -3.56 -15.59
CA ILE A 385 -11.25 -2.79 -15.96
C ILE A 385 -12.09 -2.58 -14.69
N THR A 386 -12.39 -1.32 -14.38
CA THR A 386 -13.18 -0.96 -13.19
C THR A 386 -14.19 0.11 -13.53
N ASN A 387 -15.25 0.21 -12.75
CA ASN A 387 -16.19 1.33 -12.82
C ASN A 387 -15.60 2.68 -12.34
N GLY A 388 -14.33 2.71 -11.94
CA GLY A 388 -13.58 3.93 -11.56
C GLY A 388 -13.89 4.48 -10.17
N SER A 389 -14.83 3.91 -9.44
CA SER A 389 -15.21 4.40 -8.11
C SER A 389 -14.30 3.87 -6.98
N ALA A 390 -13.26 3.08 -7.31
CA ALA A 390 -12.46 2.35 -6.35
C ALA A 390 -13.36 1.51 -5.42
N ASN A 391 -13.34 1.78 -4.12
CA ASN A 391 -14.22 1.12 -3.15
C ASN A 391 -15.47 1.94 -2.77
N GLN A 392 -15.71 3.06 -3.47
CA GLN A 392 -16.96 3.82 -3.36
C GLN A 392 -18.06 3.20 -4.26
N PHE A 393 -19.25 3.76 -4.22
CA PHE A 393 -20.33 3.32 -5.11
C PHE A 393 -20.13 3.90 -6.52
N TYR A 394 -20.54 3.14 -7.55
CA TYR A 394 -20.57 3.66 -8.91
C TYR A 394 -21.69 4.71 -9.06
N ALA A 395 -21.59 5.54 -10.08
CA ALA A 395 -22.61 6.53 -10.35
C ALA A 395 -23.87 5.89 -10.99
N ALA A 396 -25.02 6.42 -10.64
CA ALA A 396 -26.26 6.14 -11.38
C ALA A 396 -26.11 6.52 -12.86
N ASN A 397 -26.81 5.80 -13.75
CA ASN A 397 -26.74 5.99 -15.21
C ASN A 397 -25.32 5.90 -15.79
N SER A 398 -24.47 5.08 -15.22
CA SER A 398 -23.16 4.79 -15.81
C SER A 398 -23.35 4.12 -17.18
N ASP A 399 -22.61 4.61 -18.19
CA ASP A 399 -22.50 4.03 -19.52
C ASP A 399 -21.05 4.10 -19.95
N CYS A 400 -20.33 2.99 -19.75
CA CYS A 400 -18.91 2.89 -19.93
C CYS A 400 -18.56 1.70 -20.81
N SER A 401 -17.49 1.84 -21.60
CA SER A 401 -17.01 0.73 -22.41
C SER A 401 -15.49 0.69 -22.51
N TRP A 402 -14.96 -0.52 -22.63
CA TRP A 402 -13.53 -0.79 -22.79
C TRP A 402 -13.34 -1.73 -23.97
N MET A 403 -12.50 -1.31 -24.91
CA MET A 403 -12.06 -2.14 -26.02
C MET A 403 -10.71 -2.74 -25.67
N VAL A 404 -10.68 -4.01 -25.32
CA VAL A 404 -9.42 -4.75 -25.15
C VAL A 404 -8.98 -5.25 -26.51
N ALA A 405 -7.91 -4.67 -27.05
CA ALA A 405 -7.43 -4.96 -28.40
C ALA A 405 -5.91 -5.08 -28.38
N VAL A 406 -5.45 -6.28 -28.12
CA VAL A 406 -4.03 -6.63 -27.96
C VAL A 406 -3.53 -7.24 -29.26
N LYS A 407 -2.40 -6.74 -29.74
CA LYS A 407 -1.80 -7.23 -30.97
C LYS A 407 -1.42 -8.70 -30.79
N ASP A 408 -1.73 -9.52 -31.81
CA ASP A 408 -1.40 -10.95 -31.88
C ASP A 408 -2.07 -11.82 -30.77
N ALA A 409 -3.05 -11.29 -30.05
CA ALA A 409 -3.84 -12.06 -29.10
C ALA A 409 -4.83 -12.99 -29.81
N THR A 410 -4.91 -14.23 -29.34
CA THR A 410 -5.89 -15.22 -29.79
C THR A 410 -6.99 -15.45 -28.77
N ASP A 411 -6.67 -15.31 -27.49
CA ASP A 411 -7.60 -15.52 -26.40
C ASP A 411 -7.53 -14.38 -25.41
N TYR A 412 -8.69 -14.03 -24.86
CA TYR A 412 -8.88 -13.04 -23.83
C TYR A 412 -9.54 -13.72 -22.63
N ILE A 413 -8.84 -13.74 -21.49
CA ILE A 413 -9.30 -14.38 -20.27
C ILE A 413 -9.64 -13.28 -19.28
N PHE A 414 -10.86 -13.33 -18.72
CA PHE A 414 -11.39 -12.35 -17.79
C PHE A 414 -11.72 -12.97 -16.45
N GLU A 415 -11.29 -12.34 -15.36
CA GLU A 415 -11.52 -12.79 -13.99
C GLU A 415 -11.99 -11.62 -13.11
N PHE A 416 -13.10 -11.80 -12.39
CA PHE A 416 -13.52 -10.83 -11.40
C PHE A 416 -12.78 -11.04 -10.08
N SER A 417 -12.15 -9.98 -9.56
CA SER A 417 -11.71 -9.92 -8.16
C SER A 417 -12.76 -9.25 -7.27
N ARG A 418 -13.69 -8.49 -7.87
CA ARG A 418 -14.88 -7.94 -7.21
C ARG A 418 -16.04 -7.84 -8.20
N LEU A 419 -17.22 -8.21 -7.73
CA LEU A 419 -18.50 -7.99 -8.42
C LEU A 419 -19.54 -7.63 -7.35
N ASP A 420 -20.10 -6.44 -7.41
CA ASP A 420 -21.14 -5.94 -6.51
C ASP A 420 -21.94 -4.87 -7.24
N THR A 421 -22.94 -5.31 -8.04
CA THR A 421 -23.87 -4.46 -8.80
C THR A 421 -25.29 -4.75 -8.38
N GLU A 422 -26.24 -3.89 -8.75
CA GLU A 422 -27.66 -4.18 -8.55
C GLU A 422 -28.06 -5.39 -9.40
N GLU A 423 -28.62 -6.40 -8.73
CA GLU A 423 -28.92 -7.68 -9.36
C GLU A 423 -30.05 -7.53 -10.40
N ASN A 424 -29.81 -8.03 -11.62
CA ASN A 424 -30.71 -8.01 -12.76
C ASN A 424 -31.10 -6.62 -13.31
N GLU A 425 -30.37 -5.56 -12.87
CA GLU A 425 -30.61 -4.19 -13.32
C GLU A 425 -29.34 -3.54 -13.87
N ASP A 426 -28.20 -3.70 -13.17
CA ASP A 426 -26.91 -3.13 -13.55
C ASP A 426 -25.97 -4.20 -14.05
N PHE A 427 -25.39 -3.99 -15.23
CA PHE A 427 -24.72 -5.09 -15.94
C PHE A 427 -23.31 -4.76 -16.40
N ILE A 428 -22.41 -5.74 -16.20
CA ILE A 428 -21.19 -5.85 -16.97
C ILE A 428 -21.43 -6.85 -18.10
N THR A 429 -21.15 -6.48 -19.34
CA THR A 429 -21.32 -7.35 -20.51
C THR A 429 -20.00 -7.49 -21.26
N ILE A 430 -19.58 -8.72 -21.50
CA ILE A 430 -18.43 -9.09 -22.32
C ILE A 430 -18.96 -9.61 -23.66
N TYR A 431 -18.45 -9.09 -24.77
CA TYR A 431 -18.88 -9.43 -26.11
C TYR A 431 -17.84 -10.33 -26.81
N ASN A 432 -18.30 -11.17 -27.76
CA ASN A 432 -17.46 -12.03 -28.60
C ASN A 432 -16.78 -11.24 -29.75
N GLY A 433 -16.30 -10.03 -29.47
CA GLY A 433 -15.63 -9.21 -30.48
C GLY A 433 -15.76 -7.70 -30.20
N PRO A 434 -15.42 -6.86 -31.17
CA PRO A 434 -15.21 -5.42 -30.94
C PRO A 434 -16.48 -4.58 -30.82
N THR A 435 -17.65 -5.14 -31.02
CA THR A 435 -18.90 -4.36 -31.04
C THR A 435 -20.02 -5.07 -30.29
N ILE A 436 -21.07 -4.32 -29.92
CA ILE A 436 -22.29 -4.89 -29.34
C ILE A 436 -22.99 -5.88 -30.29
N SER A 437 -22.74 -5.78 -31.60
CA SER A 437 -23.28 -6.69 -32.62
C SER A 437 -22.49 -8.00 -32.73
N SER A 438 -21.33 -8.12 -32.08
CA SER A 438 -20.50 -9.32 -32.10
C SER A 438 -21.09 -10.48 -31.29
N GLY A 439 -22.24 -10.28 -30.65
CA GLY A 439 -22.86 -11.24 -29.76
C GLY A 439 -22.28 -11.20 -28.36
N ILE A 440 -23.09 -11.59 -27.38
CA ILE A 440 -22.71 -11.56 -25.96
C ILE A 440 -22.01 -12.86 -25.61
N ALA A 441 -20.77 -12.80 -25.13
CA ALA A 441 -20.07 -13.92 -24.52
C ALA A 441 -20.64 -14.20 -23.13
N ARG A 442 -20.77 -13.16 -22.30
CA ARG A 442 -21.33 -13.28 -20.96
C ARG A 442 -21.86 -11.93 -20.45
N ARG A 443 -22.87 -12.00 -19.57
CA ARG A 443 -23.44 -10.83 -18.88
C ARG A 443 -23.54 -11.11 -17.38
N PHE A 444 -23.18 -10.13 -16.56
CA PHE A 444 -23.06 -10.27 -15.10
C PHE A 444 -23.79 -9.17 -14.37
N SER A 445 -24.40 -9.51 -13.24
CA SER A 445 -24.98 -8.60 -12.25
C SER A 445 -24.97 -9.26 -10.87
N GLY A 446 -25.26 -8.51 -9.80
CA GLY A 446 -25.28 -9.00 -8.43
C GLY A 446 -23.90 -9.03 -7.79
N ASN A 447 -23.67 -9.96 -6.86
CA ASN A 447 -22.45 -10.00 -6.02
C ASN A 447 -21.77 -11.37 -5.96
N VAL A 448 -22.16 -12.30 -6.82
CA VAL A 448 -21.52 -13.62 -6.90
C VAL A 448 -20.38 -13.57 -7.93
N ILE A 449 -19.16 -13.77 -7.48
CA ILE A 449 -17.99 -13.82 -8.36
C ILE A 449 -18.05 -15.10 -9.20
N PRO A 450 -18.10 -14.99 -10.53
CA PRO A 450 -18.16 -16.14 -11.43
C PRO A 450 -16.76 -16.74 -11.62
N GLU A 451 -16.72 -17.94 -12.23
CA GLU A 451 -15.48 -18.51 -12.79
C GLU A 451 -14.93 -17.62 -13.91
N ALA A 452 -13.63 -17.77 -14.20
CA ALA A 452 -12.97 -17.10 -15.30
C ALA A 452 -13.66 -17.36 -16.66
N ILE A 453 -13.67 -16.33 -17.51
CA ILE A 453 -14.31 -16.39 -18.83
C ILE A 453 -13.23 -16.27 -19.91
N SER A 454 -13.24 -17.18 -20.87
CA SER A 454 -12.39 -17.09 -22.06
C SER A 454 -13.22 -16.68 -23.28
N VAL A 455 -12.69 -15.74 -24.07
CA VAL A 455 -13.18 -15.36 -25.38
C VAL A 455 -12.06 -15.61 -26.38
N SER A 456 -12.26 -16.57 -27.27
CA SER A 456 -11.23 -17.08 -28.19
C SER A 456 -11.52 -16.71 -29.63
N ASP A 457 -10.48 -16.76 -30.48
CA ASP A 457 -10.56 -16.56 -31.92
C ASP A 457 -11.09 -15.18 -32.34
N VAL A 458 -10.76 -14.14 -31.56
CA VAL A 458 -11.13 -12.75 -31.84
C VAL A 458 -9.94 -11.81 -31.72
N ASP A 459 -9.88 -10.76 -32.55
CA ASP A 459 -8.81 -9.76 -32.50
C ASP A 459 -8.98 -8.74 -31.37
N SER A 460 -10.15 -8.64 -30.80
CA SER A 460 -10.46 -7.72 -29.71
C SER A 460 -11.80 -8.03 -29.05
N VAL A 461 -11.96 -7.62 -27.80
CA VAL A 461 -13.13 -7.83 -26.97
C VAL A 461 -13.66 -6.51 -26.46
N LEU A 462 -14.96 -6.25 -26.65
CA LEU A 462 -15.67 -5.14 -26.04
C LEU A 462 -16.21 -5.58 -24.67
N VAL A 463 -15.96 -4.76 -23.66
CA VAL A 463 -16.59 -4.85 -22.34
C VAL A 463 -17.39 -3.59 -22.10
N THR A 464 -18.63 -3.71 -21.61
CA THR A 464 -19.47 -2.56 -21.26
C THR A 464 -19.94 -2.66 -19.82
N PHE A 465 -20.16 -1.53 -19.19
CA PHE A 465 -20.87 -1.40 -17.90
C PHE A 465 -21.99 -0.40 -18.04
N THR A 466 -23.20 -0.80 -17.66
CA THR A 466 -24.40 0.05 -17.65
C THR A 466 -25.08 -0.04 -16.29
N SER A 467 -25.53 1.10 -15.75
CA SER A 467 -26.32 1.16 -14.52
C SER A 467 -27.59 1.99 -14.71
N ASN A 468 -28.61 1.69 -13.90
CA ASN A 468 -29.86 2.42 -13.84
C ASN A 468 -29.80 3.65 -12.90
N THR A 469 -30.95 4.16 -12.47
CA THR A 469 -31.08 5.37 -11.64
C THR A 469 -31.33 5.09 -10.16
N THR A 470 -31.44 3.82 -9.73
CA THR A 470 -32.06 3.49 -8.44
C THR A 470 -31.12 3.05 -7.35
N THR A 471 -30.24 2.10 -7.62
CA THR A 471 -29.41 1.48 -6.58
C THR A 471 -27.94 1.44 -6.98
N GLU A 472 -27.12 2.18 -6.28
CA GLU A 472 -25.67 2.19 -6.47
C GLU A 472 -25.02 1.17 -5.54
N LYS A 473 -24.00 0.45 -6.05
CA LYS A 473 -23.22 -0.54 -5.33
C LYS A 473 -21.71 -0.26 -5.49
N ARG A 474 -20.86 -1.11 -4.92
CA ARG A 474 -19.38 -0.97 -5.02
C ARG A 474 -18.83 -1.18 -6.44
N GLY A 475 -19.64 -1.76 -7.35
CA GLY A 475 -19.23 -2.02 -8.72
C GLY A 475 -18.31 -3.21 -8.85
N PHE A 476 -17.33 -3.14 -9.76
CA PHE A 476 -16.56 -4.29 -10.12
C PHE A 476 -15.07 -3.97 -10.33
N VAL A 477 -14.27 -5.02 -10.20
CA VAL A 477 -12.88 -5.10 -10.64
C VAL A 477 -12.75 -6.35 -11.49
N LEU A 478 -12.53 -6.16 -12.78
CA LEU A 478 -12.39 -7.20 -13.78
C LEU A 478 -10.97 -7.18 -14.32
N ARG A 479 -10.19 -8.19 -14.01
CA ARG A 479 -8.86 -8.39 -14.57
C ARG A 479 -8.95 -9.08 -15.90
N TYR A 480 -8.07 -8.75 -16.83
CA TYR A 480 -7.92 -9.51 -18.06
C TYR A 480 -6.46 -9.82 -18.34
N ARG A 481 -6.25 -10.95 -19.00
CA ARG A 481 -4.99 -11.35 -19.62
C ARG A 481 -5.27 -11.94 -20.99
N THR A 482 -4.25 -11.96 -21.85
CA THR A 482 -4.38 -12.49 -23.20
C THR A 482 -3.39 -13.61 -23.44
N VAL A 483 -3.78 -14.58 -24.29
CA VAL A 483 -2.86 -15.55 -24.88
C VAL A 483 -2.45 -14.99 -26.23
N LEU A 484 -1.16 -14.95 -26.52
CA LEU A 484 -0.61 -14.40 -27.78
C LEU A 484 -0.24 -15.55 -28.74
N ASN A 485 -0.57 -15.38 -30.01
CA ASN A 485 -0.18 -16.29 -31.07
C ASN A 485 1.23 -15.95 -31.64
N SER A 486 2.09 -15.40 -30.81
CA SER A 486 3.45 -15.03 -31.20
C SER A 486 4.45 -15.86 -30.40
N PRO A 487 5.65 -16.17 -30.97
CA PRO A 487 6.71 -16.73 -30.14
C PRO A 487 6.90 -15.83 -28.93
N CYS A 488 7.12 -16.43 -27.78
CA CYS A 488 7.10 -15.80 -26.46
C CYS A 488 7.77 -14.42 -26.42
N CYS A 489 8.90 -14.26 -27.07
CA CYS A 489 9.53 -12.95 -27.30
C CYS A 489 10.32 -12.95 -28.61
N SER A 490 10.51 -11.80 -29.23
CA SER A 490 11.33 -11.63 -30.42
C SER A 490 11.87 -10.21 -30.54
N GLY A 491 13.01 -10.07 -31.24
CA GLY A 491 13.59 -8.77 -31.56
C GLY A 491 14.25 -8.05 -30.39
N THR A 492 14.28 -6.71 -30.47
CA THR A 492 14.97 -5.87 -29.48
C THR A 492 14.01 -4.87 -28.85
N VAL A 493 13.95 -4.83 -27.54
CA VAL A 493 13.14 -3.89 -26.75
C VAL A 493 14.04 -3.01 -25.90
N THR A 494 13.84 -1.70 -25.92
CA THR A 494 14.59 -0.75 -25.08
C THR A 494 13.78 -0.36 -23.84
N LYS A 495 14.42 -0.41 -22.68
CA LYS A 495 13.90 -0.01 -21.38
C LYS A 495 14.72 1.17 -20.85
N THR A 496 14.07 2.27 -20.55
CA THR A 496 14.70 3.52 -20.07
C THR A 496 14.30 3.87 -18.64
N SER A 497 13.38 3.13 -18.05
CA SER A 497 13.02 3.29 -16.64
C SER A 497 14.18 2.90 -15.73
N PRO A 498 14.33 3.51 -14.53
CA PRO A 498 15.36 3.14 -13.57
C PRO A 498 15.13 1.74 -12.99
N GLU A 499 13.93 1.23 -13.00
CA GLU A 499 13.56 -0.11 -12.56
C GLU A 499 12.51 -0.75 -13.47
N GLY A 500 12.34 -2.05 -13.39
CA GLY A 500 11.33 -2.77 -14.14
C GLY A 500 11.58 -4.27 -14.19
N THR A 501 10.72 -4.94 -14.95
CA THR A 501 10.84 -6.38 -15.24
C THR A 501 10.87 -6.63 -16.73
N ILE A 502 11.57 -7.70 -17.12
CA ILE A 502 11.50 -8.32 -18.44
C ILE A 502 11.29 -9.81 -18.26
N SER A 503 10.59 -10.41 -19.19
CA SER A 503 10.39 -11.87 -19.25
C SER A 503 10.44 -12.31 -20.70
N ASP A 504 10.54 -13.61 -20.90
CA ASP A 504 10.38 -14.24 -22.22
C ASP A 504 8.94 -14.15 -22.75
N ASN A 505 7.99 -13.64 -21.94
CA ASN A 505 6.56 -13.47 -22.21
C ASN A 505 5.79 -14.80 -22.45
N SER A 506 6.32 -15.93 -22.05
CA SER A 506 5.60 -17.21 -22.11
C SER A 506 4.47 -17.32 -21.07
N GLY A 507 4.54 -16.51 -20.00
CA GLY A 507 3.55 -16.54 -18.91
C GLY A 507 3.62 -17.85 -18.14
N ASP A 508 2.48 -18.55 -18.06
CA ASP A 508 2.37 -19.88 -17.44
C ASP A 508 2.66 -21.02 -18.42
N GLU A 509 2.93 -20.71 -19.70
CA GLU A 509 3.25 -21.66 -20.75
C GLU A 509 4.76 -21.80 -20.93
N GLU A 510 5.20 -22.85 -21.61
CA GLU A 510 6.61 -23.00 -21.99
C GLU A 510 6.99 -21.98 -23.08
N TYR A 511 8.22 -21.43 -23.03
CA TYR A 511 8.71 -20.59 -24.13
C TYR A 511 8.85 -21.36 -25.44
N SER A 512 8.76 -20.63 -26.58
CA SER A 512 8.84 -21.27 -27.89
C SER A 512 10.27 -21.62 -28.26
N ASN A 513 10.43 -22.70 -29.07
CA ASN A 513 11.69 -23.06 -29.71
C ASN A 513 12.24 -21.90 -30.55
N GLU A 514 13.57 -21.81 -30.64
CA GLU A 514 14.31 -20.81 -31.42
C GLU A 514 14.03 -19.35 -30.98
N ALA A 515 13.52 -19.14 -29.76
CA ALA A 515 13.28 -17.83 -29.22
C ALA A 515 14.60 -17.04 -29.12
N THR A 516 14.62 -15.84 -29.67
CA THR A 516 15.77 -14.93 -29.54
C THR A 516 15.28 -13.52 -29.23
N CYS A 517 15.57 -13.05 -28.04
CA CYS A 517 15.08 -11.80 -27.51
C CYS A 517 16.21 -10.96 -26.97
N THR A 518 16.13 -9.68 -27.18
CA THR A 518 17.11 -8.71 -26.68
C THR A 518 16.43 -7.57 -25.95
N TRP A 519 16.89 -7.25 -24.77
CA TRP A 519 16.47 -6.06 -24.02
C TRP A 519 17.68 -5.16 -23.81
N LEU A 520 17.51 -3.87 -24.13
CA LEU A 520 18.46 -2.82 -23.87
C LEU A 520 17.99 -2.02 -22.66
N ILE A 521 18.52 -2.31 -21.48
CA ILE A 521 18.20 -1.60 -20.24
C ILE A 521 19.21 -0.45 -20.11
N GLN A 522 18.74 0.78 -20.34
CA GLN A 522 19.60 1.97 -20.38
C GLN A 522 18.91 3.18 -19.73
N PRO A 523 18.73 3.12 -18.41
CA PRO A 523 18.14 4.23 -17.68
C PRO A 523 19.03 5.48 -17.78
N ASN A 524 18.39 6.63 -17.86
CA ASN A 524 19.12 7.89 -17.83
C ASN A 524 19.81 8.07 -16.48
N TYR A 525 21.05 8.51 -16.52
CA TYR A 525 21.86 8.77 -15.32
C TYR A 525 22.16 7.54 -14.44
N ALA A 526 22.05 6.33 -14.95
CA ALA A 526 22.46 5.16 -14.21
C ALA A 526 23.99 5.15 -13.99
N GLY A 527 24.43 4.86 -12.76
CA GLY A 527 25.81 4.59 -12.42
C GLY A 527 26.08 3.09 -12.34
N SER A 528 25.11 2.34 -11.83
CA SER A 528 25.12 0.89 -11.78
C SER A 528 23.72 0.35 -12.09
N ILE A 529 23.64 -0.91 -12.52
CA ILE A 529 22.39 -1.64 -12.73
C ILE A 529 22.48 -2.95 -11.97
N SER A 530 21.55 -3.16 -11.06
CA SER A 530 21.39 -4.42 -10.36
C SER A 530 20.25 -5.21 -10.98
N CYS A 531 20.36 -6.53 -11.04
CA CYS A 531 19.25 -7.39 -11.45
C CYS A 531 19.16 -8.65 -10.61
N THR A 532 17.97 -9.24 -10.58
CA THR A 532 17.67 -10.55 -10.00
C THR A 532 16.66 -11.26 -10.88
N PHE A 533 16.68 -12.58 -10.85
CA PHE A 533 15.63 -13.37 -11.49
C PHE A 533 14.57 -13.72 -10.44
N LEU A 534 13.32 -13.47 -10.79
CA LEU A 534 12.17 -13.83 -9.97
C LEU A 534 11.79 -15.28 -10.23
N ASP A 535 11.81 -15.67 -11.52
CA ASP A 535 11.61 -17.02 -12.00
C ASP A 535 12.73 -17.39 -12.97
N PHE A 536 13.16 -18.65 -12.96
CA PHE A 536 14.19 -19.14 -13.86
C PHE A 536 14.10 -20.66 -14.06
N ASP A 537 13.49 -21.08 -15.16
CA ASP A 537 13.41 -22.49 -15.60
C ASP A 537 13.78 -22.59 -17.08
N LEU A 538 15.07 -22.64 -17.36
CA LEU A 538 15.59 -22.90 -18.69
C LEU A 538 16.02 -24.35 -18.85
N LYS A 539 15.90 -24.89 -20.06
CA LYS A 539 16.32 -26.26 -20.40
C LYS A 539 17.76 -26.28 -20.94
N SER A 540 18.21 -27.47 -21.29
CA SER A 540 19.60 -27.68 -21.72
C SER A 540 19.81 -27.07 -23.12
N GLY A 541 20.76 -26.17 -23.25
CA GLY A 541 21.05 -25.46 -24.52
C GLY A 541 20.59 -24.01 -24.50
N ASP A 542 19.62 -23.67 -23.63
CA ASP A 542 19.05 -22.34 -23.53
C ASP A 542 19.79 -21.50 -22.48
N PHE A 543 19.87 -20.18 -22.71
CA PHE A 543 20.60 -19.30 -21.83
C PHE A 543 20.10 -17.86 -21.87
N VAL A 544 20.39 -17.13 -20.78
CA VAL A 544 20.27 -15.67 -20.68
C VAL A 544 21.65 -15.08 -20.50
N ASP A 545 22.06 -14.25 -21.43
CA ASP A 545 23.33 -13.51 -21.42
C ASP A 545 23.14 -12.07 -20.93
N ILE A 546 24.01 -11.63 -20.06
CA ILE A 546 24.12 -10.23 -19.61
C ILE A 546 25.37 -9.61 -20.21
N TYR A 547 25.20 -8.48 -20.89
CA TYR A 547 26.27 -7.73 -21.49
C TYR A 547 26.41 -6.33 -20.88
N ASN A 548 27.65 -5.88 -20.74
CA ASN A 548 27.94 -4.46 -20.58
C ASN A 548 27.79 -3.75 -21.94
N ASN A 549 26.72 -3.00 -22.09
CA ASN A 549 26.36 -2.30 -23.33
C ASN A 549 26.88 -0.84 -23.38
N THR A 550 27.81 -0.46 -22.49
CA THR A 550 28.51 0.82 -22.60
C THR A 550 29.61 0.79 -23.66
N TYR A 551 30.01 -0.39 -24.11
CA TYR A 551 30.98 -0.63 -25.16
C TYR A 551 30.29 -0.97 -26.51
N ASN A 552 30.98 -0.75 -27.58
CA ASN A 552 30.57 -1.19 -28.94
C ASN A 552 31.76 -1.90 -29.62
N PRO A 553 31.70 -3.25 -29.78
CA PRO A 553 30.62 -4.15 -29.43
C PRO A 553 30.43 -4.32 -27.89
N ALA A 554 29.21 -4.66 -27.49
CA ALA A 554 28.88 -4.96 -26.09
C ALA A 554 29.68 -6.18 -25.57
N ILE A 555 30.12 -6.12 -24.33
CA ILE A 555 31.00 -7.16 -23.72
C ILE A 555 30.13 -8.07 -22.86
N LEU A 556 30.16 -9.39 -23.12
CA LEU A 556 29.52 -10.40 -22.29
C LEU A 556 30.15 -10.40 -20.90
N VAL A 557 29.31 -10.32 -19.86
CA VAL A 557 29.76 -10.32 -18.45
C VAL A 557 29.24 -11.50 -17.65
N ASP A 558 28.07 -12.01 -18.00
CA ASP A 558 27.51 -13.22 -17.38
C ASP A 558 26.66 -14.02 -18.38
N ARG A 559 26.61 -15.35 -18.14
CA ARG A 559 25.67 -16.27 -18.76
C ARG A 559 24.97 -17.10 -17.69
N PHE A 560 23.66 -17.16 -17.76
CA PHE A 560 22.81 -18.00 -16.90
C PHE A 560 22.15 -19.05 -17.76
N ASP A 561 22.18 -20.28 -17.28
CA ASP A 561 21.59 -21.46 -17.91
C ASP A 561 21.12 -22.45 -16.83
N ARG A 562 20.65 -23.62 -17.23
CA ARG A 562 20.21 -24.69 -16.30
C ARG A 562 21.27 -25.10 -15.26
N LEU A 563 22.54 -24.99 -15.58
CA LEU A 563 23.66 -25.38 -14.68
C LEU A 563 24.18 -24.20 -13.86
N ASN A 564 23.96 -22.99 -14.33
CA ASN A 564 24.36 -21.74 -13.67
C ASN A 564 23.12 -20.89 -13.35
N VAL A 565 22.30 -21.38 -12.41
CA VAL A 565 21.07 -20.71 -11.99
C VAL A 565 21.41 -19.47 -11.18
N PRO A 566 20.85 -18.29 -11.53
CA PRO A 566 21.14 -17.05 -10.82
C PRO A 566 20.62 -17.09 -9.39
N GLN A 567 21.37 -16.46 -8.47
CA GLN A 567 21.05 -16.40 -7.05
C GLN A 567 21.01 -14.95 -6.57
N GLY A 568 19.82 -14.48 -6.18
CA GLY A 568 19.62 -13.16 -5.58
C GLY A 568 20.01 -11.98 -6.48
N TRP A 569 20.16 -10.81 -5.89
CA TRP A 569 20.55 -9.59 -6.57
C TRP A 569 22.03 -9.57 -6.95
N LYS A 570 22.32 -9.23 -8.20
CA LYS A 570 23.69 -9.03 -8.70
C LYS A 570 23.81 -7.62 -9.26
N THR A 571 24.83 -6.88 -8.77
CA THR A 571 25.08 -5.49 -9.19
C THR A 571 26.19 -5.45 -10.23
N TYR A 572 25.95 -4.68 -11.29
CA TYR A 572 26.87 -4.43 -12.38
C TYR A 572 27.21 -2.94 -12.43
N ASN A 573 28.51 -2.61 -12.30
CA ASN A 573 29.01 -1.22 -12.28
C ASN A 573 29.09 -0.62 -13.68
N PHE A 574 27.98 -0.60 -14.40
CA PHE A 574 27.85 0.06 -15.70
C PHE A 574 26.42 0.60 -15.93
N SER A 575 26.30 1.63 -16.75
CA SER A 575 25.07 2.40 -16.94
C SER A 575 24.12 1.86 -18.01
N LYS A 576 24.54 0.87 -18.79
CA LYS A 576 23.75 0.28 -19.88
C LYS A 576 23.96 -1.23 -19.89
N MET A 577 22.87 -1.95 -19.75
CA MET A 577 22.84 -3.42 -19.77
C MET A 577 22.14 -3.91 -21.02
N LYS A 578 22.67 -4.93 -21.68
CA LYS A 578 21.98 -5.68 -22.71
C LYS A 578 21.73 -7.09 -22.16
N VAL A 579 20.49 -7.52 -22.19
CA VAL A 579 20.06 -8.89 -21.84
C VAL A 579 19.67 -9.59 -23.12
N VAL A 580 20.18 -10.81 -23.34
CA VAL A 580 19.83 -11.64 -24.51
C VAL A 580 19.38 -12.99 -24.02
N PHE A 581 18.17 -13.37 -24.39
CA PHE A 581 17.67 -14.75 -24.22
C PHE A 581 17.78 -15.48 -25.54
N VAL A 582 18.26 -16.72 -25.48
CA VAL A 582 18.32 -17.65 -26.59
C VAL A 582 17.75 -18.99 -26.16
N GLY A 583 16.66 -19.40 -26.79
CA GLY A 583 16.10 -20.75 -26.72
C GLY A 583 16.56 -21.56 -27.93
N ASP A 584 16.93 -22.82 -27.71
CA ASP A 584 17.26 -23.76 -28.79
C ASP A 584 16.00 -24.42 -29.39
N ASN A 585 16.12 -25.51 -30.09
CA ASN A 585 15.01 -26.20 -30.77
C ASN A 585 14.64 -27.57 -30.15
N TRP A 586 15.09 -27.82 -28.90
CA TRP A 586 14.95 -29.17 -28.31
C TRP A 586 13.92 -29.28 -27.21
N GLN A 587 14.08 -28.51 -26.13
CA GLN A 587 13.22 -28.59 -24.95
C GLN A 587 12.97 -27.19 -24.42
N ASN A 588 11.73 -26.90 -24.08
CA ASN A 588 11.31 -25.62 -23.51
C ASN A 588 11.05 -25.75 -22.01
N GLY A 589 11.28 -24.71 -21.26
CA GLY A 589 10.92 -24.60 -19.85
C GLY A 589 9.90 -23.47 -19.65
N ASN A 590 9.59 -23.18 -18.38
CA ASN A 590 8.66 -22.10 -18.04
C ASN A 590 9.27 -20.70 -18.22
N GLY A 591 10.56 -20.64 -18.67
CA GLY A 591 11.22 -19.39 -19.01
C GLY A 591 11.79 -18.63 -17.82
N PHE A 592 11.79 -17.29 -17.92
CA PHE A 592 12.35 -16.47 -16.88
C PHE A 592 11.64 -15.12 -16.74
N THR A 593 11.71 -14.60 -15.54
CA THR A 593 11.40 -13.20 -15.23
C THR A 593 12.60 -12.54 -14.56
N LEU A 594 13.19 -11.54 -15.19
CA LEU A 594 14.30 -10.77 -14.64
C LEU A 594 13.81 -9.39 -14.23
N LYS A 595 14.13 -9.01 -13.01
CA LYS A 595 13.91 -7.69 -12.47
C LYS A 595 15.21 -6.91 -12.41
N TRP A 596 15.17 -5.61 -12.72
CA TRP A 596 16.30 -4.71 -12.56
C TRP A 596 15.96 -3.48 -11.76
N SER A 597 17.00 -2.90 -11.15
CA SER A 597 17.00 -1.58 -10.53
C SER A 597 18.32 -0.89 -10.82
N ALA A 598 18.27 0.37 -11.23
CA ALA A 598 19.45 1.18 -11.50
C ALA A 598 19.68 2.17 -10.36
N GLU A 599 20.91 2.21 -9.88
CA GLU A 599 21.35 3.29 -9.00
C GLU A 599 21.61 4.53 -9.88
N LEU A 600 20.79 5.55 -9.66
CA LEU A 600 20.91 6.80 -10.43
C LEU A 600 21.97 7.69 -9.77
N VAL A 601 23.01 7.98 -10.51
CA VAL A 601 24.00 8.97 -10.09
C VAL A 601 23.42 10.35 -10.37
N GLY A 602 23.07 11.05 -9.32
CA GLY A 602 22.60 12.43 -9.41
C GLY A 602 23.62 13.32 -10.10
N ILE A 603 23.15 14.27 -10.90
CA ILE A 603 23.98 15.21 -11.68
C ILE A 603 24.94 16.03 -10.79
N ASN A 604 24.80 15.96 -9.47
CA ASN A 604 25.55 16.80 -8.52
C ASN A 604 26.70 16.11 -7.77
N ASP A 605 26.89 14.80 -7.83
CA ASP A 605 27.78 14.11 -6.88
C ASP A 605 29.09 13.55 -7.47
N ILE A 606 29.35 13.66 -8.78
CA ILE A 606 30.56 13.10 -9.41
C ILE A 606 31.55 14.19 -9.88
N CYS A 607 31.24 15.46 -9.72
CA CYS A 607 32.13 16.52 -10.13
C CYS A 607 33.01 16.96 -8.97
N ASN A 608 34.31 16.61 -9.02
CA ASN A 608 35.32 17.15 -8.09
C ASN A 608 35.56 18.65 -8.24
N ILE A 609 34.73 19.33 -9.03
CA ILE A 609 34.74 20.78 -9.22
C ILE A 609 33.73 21.38 -8.25
N LYS A 610 34.19 22.19 -7.30
CA LYS A 610 33.35 22.87 -6.29
C LYS A 610 33.47 24.39 -6.45
N GLU A 611 32.58 25.11 -5.77
CA GLU A 611 32.60 26.60 -5.71
C GLU A 611 32.60 27.25 -7.10
N PHE A 612 31.92 26.68 -8.10
CA PHE A 612 31.88 27.21 -9.46
C PHE A 612 31.07 28.50 -9.54
N ASN A 613 31.79 29.62 -9.68
CA ASN A 613 31.23 30.96 -9.83
C ASN A 613 31.60 31.58 -11.17
N VAL A 614 30.69 32.35 -11.72
CA VAL A 614 30.86 33.07 -13.01
C VAL A 614 30.41 34.51 -12.82
N TYR A 615 31.31 35.44 -13.04
CA TYR A 615 31.00 36.87 -12.89
C TYR A 615 31.88 37.75 -13.83
N PRO A 616 31.39 38.92 -14.24
CA PRO A 616 30.03 39.39 -14.06
C PRO A 616 29.01 38.53 -14.82
N ASN A 617 27.81 38.42 -14.26
CA ASN A 617 26.70 37.77 -14.95
C ASN A 617 25.42 38.58 -14.59
N PRO A 618 24.90 39.39 -15.51
CA PRO A 618 25.17 39.48 -16.95
C PRO A 618 26.58 39.97 -17.31
N ALA A 619 27.10 39.50 -18.45
CA ALA A 619 28.43 39.83 -19.01
C ALA A 619 28.34 40.55 -20.35
N THR A 620 29.45 41.19 -20.78
CA THR A 620 29.56 41.84 -22.08
C THR A 620 30.74 41.35 -22.89
N GLU A 621 31.97 41.55 -22.41
CA GLU A 621 33.20 41.27 -23.15
C GLU A 621 33.99 40.10 -22.56
N PHE A 622 33.90 39.88 -21.29
CA PHE A 622 34.60 38.81 -20.59
C PHE A 622 33.85 38.34 -19.34
N ILE A 623 34.23 37.18 -18.84
CA ILE A 623 33.82 36.64 -17.54
C ILE A 623 35.02 36.16 -16.76
N TRP A 624 34.92 36.17 -15.45
CA TRP A 624 35.76 35.41 -14.55
C TRP A 624 35.09 34.09 -14.24
N VAL A 625 35.86 33.01 -14.34
CA VAL A 625 35.45 31.66 -13.95
C VAL A 625 36.28 31.28 -12.74
N GLU A 626 35.64 31.13 -11.62
CA GLU A 626 36.29 30.76 -10.34
C GLU A 626 35.75 29.41 -9.87
N PHE A 627 36.68 28.48 -9.55
CA PHE A 627 36.31 27.16 -9.09
C PHE A 627 37.43 26.52 -8.29
N THR A 628 37.06 25.53 -7.44
CA THR A 628 38.02 24.64 -6.76
C THR A 628 37.95 23.25 -7.38
N ALA A 629 39.08 22.56 -7.48
CA ALA A 629 39.17 21.19 -7.96
C ALA A 629 40.10 20.37 -7.07
N ASP A 630 39.65 19.19 -6.68
CA ASP A 630 40.39 18.33 -5.74
C ASP A 630 41.60 17.60 -6.35
N GLN A 631 41.78 17.64 -7.69
CA GLN A 631 42.87 16.97 -8.42
C GLN A 631 43.38 17.84 -9.57
N PHE A 632 44.67 17.71 -9.93
CA PHE A 632 45.33 18.39 -11.05
C PHE A 632 44.97 17.76 -12.39
N THR A 633 43.69 17.45 -12.64
CA THR A 633 43.20 16.93 -13.91
C THR A 633 42.73 18.09 -14.79
N PRO A 634 43.06 18.11 -16.08
CA PRO A 634 42.58 19.18 -16.99
C PRO A 634 41.07 19.34 -16.94
N VAL A 635 40.60 20.58 -16.87
CA VAL A 635 39.17 20.93 -16.86
C VAL A 635 38.87 21.66 -18.17
N THR A 636 37.96 21.14 -18.95
CA THR A 636 37.45 21.84 -20.15
C THR A 636 36.35 22.82 -19.76
N CYS A 637 36.60 24.11 -20.01
CA CYS A 637 35.58 25.15 -19.93
C CYS A 637 34.96 25.38 -21.30
N SER A 638 33.67 25.22 -21.43
CA SER A 638 32.95 25.47 -22.70
C SER A 638 31.74 26.36 -22.50
N ILE A 639 31.45 27.21 -23.50
CA ILE A 639 30.24 28.03 -23.55
C ILE A 639 29.42 27.55 -24.76
N SER A 640 28.13 27.29 -24.52
CA SER A 640 27.19 26.85 -25.55
C SER A 640 25.94 27.74 -25.56
N ASP A 641 25.25 27.77 -26.68
CA ASP A 641 23.93 28.36 -26.82
C ASP A 641 22.82 27.42 -26.24
N CYS A 642 21.57 27.84 -26.33
CA CYS A 642 20.40 27.08 -25.84
C CYS A 642 20.11 25.80 -26.64
N THR A 643 20.75 25.61 -27.83
CA THR A 643 20.65 24.37 -28.61
C THR A 643 21.75 23.37 -28.26
N GLY A 644 22.70 23.75 -27.39
CA GLY A 644 23.85 22.94 -27.00
C GLY A 644 25.06 23.08 -27.95
N LYS A 645 24.99 23.97 -28.97
CA LYS A 645 26.13 24.24 -29.87
C LYS A 645 27.23 24.95 -29.10
N ILE A 646 28.42 24.37 -29.06
CA ILE A 646 29.61 24.93 -28.40
C ILE A 646 30.12 26.10 -29.24
N LEU A 647 30.26 27.25 -28.61
CA LEU A 647 30.70 28.50 -29.21
C LEU A 647 32.12 28.89 -28.78
N LEU A 648 32.55 28.41 -27.64
CA LEU A 648 33.88 28.56 -27.08
C LEU A 648 34.26 27.35 -26.27
N SER A 649 35.49 26.87 -26.39
CA SER A 649 36.04 25.82 -25.55
C SER A 649 37.50 26.11 -25.21
N LYS A 650 37.87 26.01 -23.96
CA LYS A 650 39.23 26.23 -23.44
C LYS A 650 39.55 25.18 -22.38
N THR A 651 40.71 24.54 -22.49
CA THR A 651 41.22 23.64 -21.46
C THR A 651 41.98 24.43 -20.40
N LEU A 652 41.63 24.22 -19.16
CA LEU A 652 42.24 24.81 -17.99
C LEU A 652 43.02 23.71 -17.22
N VAL A 653 44.21 24.05 -16.75
CA VAL A 653 44.98 23.19 -15.87
C VAL A 653 44.77 23.68 -14.47
N PRO A 654 43.97 23.01 -13.64
CA PRO A 654 43.56 23.53 -12.35
C PRO A 654 44.68 23.52 -11.34
N LYS A 655 44.64 24.53 -10.48
CA LYS A 655 45.33 24.64 -9.17
C LYS A 655 44.27 24.45 -8.09
N GLU A 656 44.69 24.43 -6.83
CA GLU A 656 43.75 24.29 -5.70
C GLU A 656 42.61 25.32 -5.71
N LYS A 657 42.89 26.58 -6.06
CA LYS A 657 41.91 27.63 -6.37
C LYS A 657 42.19 28.22 -7.73
N ASN A 658 41.20 28.23 -8.57
CA ASN A 658 41.31 28.72 -9.93
C ASN A 658 40.47 29.97 -10.12
N LYS A 659 41.06 30.98 -10.79
CA LYS A 659 40.37 32.16 -11.23
C LYS A 659 40.89 32.51 -12.64
N GLU A 660 40.10 32.23 -13.66
CA GLU A 660 40.45 32.39 -15.03
C GLU A 660 39.58 33.43 -15.71
N LYS A 661 40.22 34.34 -16.47
CA LYS A 661 39.51 35.27 -17.32
C LYS A 661 39.22 34.60 -18.69
N ILE A 662 37.97 34.59 -19.08
CA ILE A 662 37.52 34.09 -20.35
C ILE A 662 36.99 35.29 -21.14
N GLU A 663 37.70 35.63 -22.23
CA GLU A 663 37.24 36.61 -23.20
C GLU A 663 36.09 36.02 -24.03
N LEU A 664 35.00 36.73 -24.14
CA LEU A 664 33.82 36.26 -24.85
C LEU A 664 33.91 36.67 -26.32
N PRO A 665 33.72 35.76 -27.27
CA PRO A 665 33.61 36.13 -28.67
C PRO A 665 32.38 37.05 -28.89
N LYS A 666 32.31 37.76 -30.00
CA LYS A 666 31.15 38.60 -30.35
C LYS A 666 29.90 37.70 -30.48
N LEU A 667 29.14 37.55 -29.42
CA LEU A 667 27.90 36.79 -29.36
C LEU A 667 26.70 37.72 -29.29
N ALA A 668 25.54 37.25 -29.72
CA ALA A 668 24.28 37.99 -29.56
C ALA A 668 23.89 38.10 -28.11
N LYS A 669 23.13 39.13 -27.75
CA LYS A 669 22.51 39.23 -26.41
C LYS A 669 21.59 38.05 -26.20
N GLY A 670 21.66 37.41 -25.01
CA GLY A 670 20.85 36.23 -24.76
C GLY A 670 21.34 35.36 -23.59
N ILE A 671 20.75 34.17 -23.53
CA ILE A 671 21.08 33.17 -22.53
C ILE A 671 22.00 32.12 -23.14
N TYR A 672 23.09 31.86 -22.45
CA TYR A 672 24.09 30.84 -22.79
C TYR A 672 24.33 29.95 -21.57
N PHE A 673 25.03 28.84 -21.77
CA PHE A 673 25.42 27.92 -20.71
C PHE A 673 26.94 27.77 -20.72
N ILE A 674 27.53 27.96 -19.55
CA ILE A 674 28.96 27.69 -19.34
C ILE A 674 29.11 26.39 -18.56
N LYS A 675 29.90 25.47 -19.09
CA LYS A 675 30.16 24.15 -18.57
C LYS A 675 31.62 23.98 -18.24
N LEU A 676 31.92 23.51 -17.03
CA LEU A 676 33.22 22.95 -16.66
C LEU A 676 33.10 21.44 -16.65
N GLN A 677 34.03 20.76 -17.32
CA GLN A 677 34.03 19.31 -17.44
C GLN A 677 35.42 18.75 -17.24
N ASN A 678 35.54 17.65 -16.49
CA ASN A 678 36.74 16.82 -16.37
C ASN A 678 36.37 15.34 -16.51
N VAL A 679 37.32 14.44 -16.29
CA VAL A 679 37.11 12.98 -16.34
C VAL A 679 36.10 12.47 -15.32
N SER A 680 35.87 13.19 -14.23
CA SER A 680 34.97 12.81 -13.13
C SER A 680 33.55 13.37 -13.27
N GLY A 681 33.30 14.27 -14.26
CA GLY A 681 31.96 14.82 -14.46
C GLY A 681 31.95 16.26 -14.99
N ASN A 682 30.82 16.91 -14.88
CA ASN A 682 30.66 18.31 -15.32
C ASN A 682 29.71 19.09 -14.41
N ILE A 683 29.88 20.42 -14.43
CA ILE A 683 29.00 21.37 -13.75
C ILE A 683 28.65 22.50 -14.70
N ILE A 684 27.40 22.92 -14.71
CA ILE A 684 26.87 23.93 -15.64
C ILE A 684 26.30 25.11 -14.89
N ARG A 685 26.52 26.33 -15.43
CA ARG A 685 25.91 27.56 -14.97
C ARG A 685 25.29 28.31 -16.14
N LYS A 686 24.21 29.06 -15.83
CA LYS A 686 23.59 29.97 -16.78
C LYS A 686 24.46 31.23 -16.90
N LEU A 687 24.74 31.68 -18.14
CA LEU A 687 25.43 32.92 -18.47
C LEU A 687 24.49 33.80 -19.28
N ILE A 688 24.36 35.06 -18.89
CA ILE A 688 23.55 36.06 -19.59
C ILE A 688 24.51 37.05 -20.23
N LEU A 689 24.32 37.32 -21.52
CA LEU A 689 25.06 38.37 -22.26
C LEU A 689 24.15 39.55 -22.54
N ASN A 690 24.63 40.76 -22.22
CA ASN A 690 23.94 42.04 -22.43
C ASN A 690 24.38 42.72 -23.70
#